data_e91562462c34666651234c998a9695b3
#
_entry.id   e91562462c34666651234c998a9695b3
#
_cell.length_a   1.000
_cell.length_b   1.000
_cell.length_c   1.000
_cell.angle_alpha   90.00
_cell.angle_beta   90.00
_cell.angle_gamma   90.00
#
_symmetry.space_group_name_H-M   'P 1'
#
loop_
_entity.id
_entity.type
_entity.pdbx_description
1 polymer ?
#
loop_
_entity_poly.entity_id
_entity_poly.type
_entity_poly.pdbx_seq_one_letter_code
_entity_poly.pdbx_strand_id
1 'polypeptide(L)'
;SQSLQVQTELENHFPQQGSSPLALVAAPRADATYDDMAAAVAELEQAAGQVSSVEVVANPAQPEPAPDRPYVLSLKLGFNNSGAVDIARQLRTTIGVDGTRPGTTDNGRVRLYVIGQGALGAAAQSTTKHDIAAAERWNLPIVLMVLVAVFGSLAAAAIPLAFAICTVAVSMGVVYLLSTVTTMSVFVTSTVSMFGIALAIDYSLFILMRYREELRAGRDSDQAADAAMATSGLAVVLSGLTVIASLTGIYLINTPVLKSMATGAILAVAVAVLTSTTLTPAVLATFGRAAARRSPLLHWSRRPESTQSRFWTRWVGTVMRRPWASALAAATFLLLLAAPAFSMTLGNSMQRQFPSSHEIRGGVAAAAQALGPGALGPVRVLVGFPAGDASNPGNTATLDAVAAKISEAPNVVSVSPPVFADDNSSALISTVLSVDPEDLAARDSIDWMRAQLPTVAGTSRVDVGGPTALIKDFDDRVSQTQLLVFGFVSLIAFVMLLISIRSLFLALKGVVMTILSVAAAYGSLVAVFQWGWLADLGFEPISSIDSTIPPLVLAMTFGLSMDYEIFLLTRIRERYLQSGDTRDAVAYGVATSARTITSAALIMIAVFLGFASAGMPLVAELGVACAVAIAVDATVVRLVMVPALMAMFDQWNWWLPGWLDRILPSVDFEKPLPKVDLGDLVVIPDEITTVAPPAADLRMVVKGAARLKEMAPDAVSVADPLAFSGCGASAGRGVKSGRGSRTATLRPIHPVTMWRGRLAVALDALETETEFERRCPVETTNVQLPTGDRLQIPTGAETLRLKSYLVLCRNSRSDYAELADLADAMNIENAATVLAGIDGYYSSGQPHRQWIATQLVRRLADPVPTDAADDERWSAPDATAEWDDIRTRCLSLAVATLEEAG
;
A
#
# COMPACT_ATOMS: atom_id res chain seq x y z
N SER A 1 10.48 0.61 33.32
CA SER A 1 11.88 0.16 33.27
C SER A 1 12.71 0.91 34.32
N GLN A 2 13.82 0.32 34.72
CA GLN A 2 14.74 0.97 35.67
C GLN A 2 15.23 2.32 35.13
N SER A 3 15.57 2.40 33.87
CA SER A 3 16.05 3.63 33.24
C SER A 3 15.05 4.78 33.28
N LEU A 4 13.77 4.51 33.09
CA LEU A 4 12.72 5.52 33.22
C LEU A 4 12.53 5.97 34.68
N GLN A 5 12.67 5.07 35.65
CA GLN A 5 12.63 5.43 37.09
C GLN A 5 13.79 6.34 37.43
N VAL A 6 14.99 6.01 36.99
CA VAL A 6 16.17 6.87 37.17
C VAL A 6 15.93 8.25 36.55
N GLN A 7 15.39 8.31 35.37
CA GLN A 7 15.11 9.59 34.69
C GLN A 7 14.08 10.41 35.47
N THR A 8 12.99 9.78 35.94
CA THR A 8 11.96 10.47 36.74
C THR A 8 12.51 11.01 38.06
N GLU A 9 13.34 10.22 38.75
CA GLU A 9 14.00 10.66 39.98
C GLU A 9 14.98 11.80 39.74
N LEU A 10 15.74 11.74 38.60
CA LEU A 10 16.62 12.84 38.21
C LEU A 10 15.87 14.15 38.01
N GLU A 11 14.74 14.09 37.30
CA GLU A 11 13.91 15.25 37.02
C GLU A 11 13.29 15.83 38.28
N ASN A 12 12.90 14.99 39.25
CA ASN A 12 12.20 15.42 40.47
C ASN A 12 13.12 15.84 41.61
N HIS A 13 14.25 15.15 41.80
CA HIS A 13 15.06 15.26 43.02
C HIS A 13 16.55 15.61 42.77
N PHE A 14 16.95 15.79 41.52
CA PHE A 14 18.31 16.19 41.15
C PHE A 14 18.36 17.41 40.21
N PRO A 15 17.86 18.57 40.66
CA PRO A 15 17.73 19.74 39.79
C PRO A 15 19.06 20.25 39.25
N GLN A 16 20.18 19.90 39.91
CA GLN A 16 21.51 20.30 39.47
C GLN A 16 22.11 19.44 38.38
N GLN A 17 21.53 18.26 38.10
CA GLN A 17 22.10 17.34 37.16
C GLN A 17 21.63 17.52 35.72
N GLY A 18 20.57 18.25 35.48
CA GLY A 18 19.99 18.51 34.17
C GLY A 18 19.47 17.25 33.47
N SER A 19 18.28 17.30 32.91
CA SER A 19 17.68 16.14 32.21
C SER A 19 18.13 15.97 30.77
N SER A 20 18.65 17.02 30.14
CA SER A 20 19.01 17.03 28.71
C SER A 20 20.32 17.75 28.50
N PRO A 21 21.43 17.02 28.37
CA PRO A 21 22.71 17.63 28.06
C PRO A 21 22.67 18.27 26.68
N LEU A 22 23.00 19.56 26.61
CA LEU A 22 23.41 20.25 25.39
C LEU A 22 24.89 20.60 25.49
N ALA A 23 25.58 20.58 24.40
CA ALA A 23 26.95 21.02 24.33
C ALA A 23 27.21 21.74 23.01
N LEU A 24 28.09 22.71 23.08
CA LEU A 24 28.64 23.41 21.93
C LEU A 24 30.04 22.88 21.64
N VAL A 25 30.38 22.65 20.37
CA VAL A 25 31.67 22.11 19.99
C VAL A 25 32.37 23.04 19.01
N ALA A 26 33.63 23.34 19.27
CA ALA A 26 34.50 24.01 18.33
C ALA A 26 35.51 22.99 17.82
N ALA A 27 35.47 22.65 16.54
CA ALA A 27 36.35 21.68 15.89
C ALA A 27 37.31 22.40 14.94
N PRO A 28 38.62 22.43 15.21
CA PRO A 28 39.60 23.11 14.37
C PRO A 28 39.81 22.38 13.05
N ARG A 29 40.06 23.14 11.98
CA ARG A 29 40.63 22.64 10.74
C ARG A 29 42.14 22.60 10.86
N ALA A 30 42.82 21.97 9.90
CA ALA A 30 44.25 21.80 9.89
C ALA A 30 45.04 23.12 9.88
N ASP A 31 44.44 24.19 9.43
CA ASP A 31 45.01 25.54 9.33
C ASP A 31 44.62 26.48 10.50
N ALA A 32 43.93 25.96 11.51
CA ALA A 32 43.51 26.71 12.66
C ALA A 32 44.71 27.07 13.58
N THR A 33 44.60 28.24 14.23
CA THR A 33 45.57 28.73 15.20
C THR A 33 44.99 28.74 16.62
N TYR A 34 45.80 29.00 17.63
CA TYR A 34 45.33 29.19 19.02
C TYR A 34 44.34 30.32 19.13
N ASP A 35 44.64 31.44 18.41
CA ASP A 35 43.75 32.59 18.41
C ASP A 35 42.39 32.28 17.75
N ASP A 36 42.40 31.47 16.69
CA ASP A 36 41.18 31.01 16.03
C ASP A 36 40.30 30.17 16.97
N MET A 37 40.92 29.26 17.75
CA MET A 37 40.23 28.46 18.73
C MET A 37 39.72 29.30 19.90
N ALA A 38 40.50 30.24 20.41
CA ALA A 38 40.07 31.17 21.46
C ALA A 38 38.89 32.03 21.01
N ALA A 39 38.91 32.53 19.78
CA ALA A 39 37.83 33.29 19.19
C ALA A 39 36.56 32.42 18.99
N ALA A 40 36.72 31.18 18.53
CA ALA A 40 35.61 30.23 18.38
C ALA A 40 34.91 29.91 19.71
N VAL A 41 35.71 29.65 20.77
CA VAL A 41 35.15 29.40 22.11
C VAL A 41 34.43 30.64 22.65
N ALA A 42 35.01 31.83 22.46
CA ALA A 42 34.34 33.09 22.84
C ALA A 42 33.01 33.29 22.11
N GLU A 43 32.97 32.97 20.82
CA GLU A 43 31.73 33.02 20.01
C GLU A 43 30.67 32.04 20.55
N LEU A 44 31.06 30.83 20.90
CA LEU A 44 30.16 29.85 21.52
C LEU A 44 29.65 30.28 22.89
N GLU A 45 30.51 30.84 23.73
CA GLU A 45 30.12 31.40 25.03
C GLU A 45 29.17 32.58 24.86
N GLN A 46 29.39 33.44 23.91
CA GLN A 46 28.49 34.53 23.58
C GLN A 46 27.15 34.03 23.09
N ALA A 47 27.11 33.02 22.24
CA ALA A 47 25.88 32.41 21.78
C ALA A 47 25.08 31.79 22.94
N ALA A 48 25.75 31.09 23.84
CA ALA A 48 25.14 30.52 25.05
C ALA A 48 24.60 31.62 25.97
N GLY A 49 25.35 32.72 26.14
CA GLY A 49 24.95 33.87 26.97
C GLY A 49 23.72 34.64 26.45
N GLN A 50 23.39 34.53 25.18
CA GLN A 50 22.18 35.13 24.59
C GLN A 50 20.90 34.39 25.01
N VAL A 51 21.02 33.18 25.50
CA VAL A 51 19.88 32.35 25.93
C VAL A 51 19.77 32.42 27.45
N SER A 52 18.71 33.04 27.96
CA SER A 52 18.53 33.37 29.40
C SER A 52 18.42 32.18 30.34
N SER A 53 18.26 30.98 29.80
CA SER A 53 17.98 29.77 30.57
C SER A 53 19.09 28.72 30.48
N VAL A 54 20.22 29.11 29.98
CA VAL A 54 21.39 28.22 29.77
C VAL A 54 22.56 28.71 30.59
N GLU A 55 23.16 27.80 31.34
CA GLU A 55 24.39 28.04 32.12
C GLU A 55 25.53 27.22 31.48
N VAL A 56 26.65 27.88 31.27
CA VAL A 56 27.88 27.21 30.83
C VAL A 56 28.54 26.48 32.00
N VAL A 57 28.75 25.19 31.86
CA VAL A 57 29.41 24.38 32.86
C VAL A 57 30.85 24.14 32.47
N ALA A 58 31.78 24.60 33.29
CA ALA A 58 33.20 24.34 33.10
C ALA A 58 33.52 22.89 33.38
N ASN A 59 34.30 22.26 32.48
CA ASN A 59 34.87 20.94 32.69
C ASN A 59 36.37 21.09 33.05
N PRO A 60 36.74 20.99 34.35
CA PRO A 60 38.12 21.21 34.79
C PRO A 60 39.09 20.13 34.27
N ALA A 61 38.59 19.00 33.84
CA ALA A 61 39.41 17.92 33.26
C ALA A 61 39.76 18.15 31.78
N GLN A 62 39.13 19.11 31.11
CA GLN A 62 39.38 19.44 29.72
C GLN A 62 40.55 20.43 29.63
N PRO A 63 41.59 20.16 28.81
CA PRO A 63 42.66 21.10 28.56
C PRO A 63 42.13 22.38 27.89
N GLU A 64 42.92 23.46 27.98
CA GLU A 64 42.62 24.69 27.30
C GLU A 64 42.45 24.52 25.77
N PRO A 65 41.66 25.42 25.12
CA PRO A 65 41.50 25.35 23.67
C PRO A 65 42.84 25.35 22.91
N ALA A 66 42.95 24.40 21.97
CA ALA A 66 44.17 24.27 21.17
C ALA A 66 43.80 23.88 19.72
N PRO A 67 44.66 24.22 18.73
CA PRO A 67 44.37 23.94 17.33
C PRO A 67 44.47 22.48 16.92
N ASP A 68 45.00 21.62 17.79
CA ASP A 68 45.19 20.19 17.56
C ASP A 68 44.05 19.30 18.04
N ARG A 69 43.04 19.89 18.68
CA ARG A 69 41.92 19.15 19.27
C ARG A 69 40.65 19.95 19.31
N PRO A 70 39.46 19.29 19.20
CA PRO A 70 38.19 19.96 19.47
C PRO A 70 38.03 20.40 20.92
N TYR A 71 37.18 21.39 21.13
CA TYR A 71 36.81 21.89 22.46
C TYR A 71 35.32 21.80 22.65
N VAL A 72 34.88 21.26 23.79
CA VAL A 72 33.46 21.09 24.13
C VAL A 72 33.07 22.00 25.28
N LEU A 73 32.05 22.78 25.03
CA LEU A 73 31.41 23.68 25.99
C LEU A 73 30.08 23.05 26.47
N SER A 74 30.09 22.46 27.64
CA SER A 74 28.89 21.83 28.21
C SER A 74 27.90 22.87 28.71
N LEU A 75 26.63 22.68 28.41
CA LEU A 75 25.54 23.55 28.83
C LEU A 75 24.59 22.83 29.78
N LYS A 76 24.18 23.54 30.79
CA LYS A 76 23.14 23.11 31.74
C LYS A 76 21.85 23.85 31.42
N LEU A 77 20.78 23.10 31.30
CA LEU A 77 19.44 23.61 31.03
C LEU A 77 18.56 23.47 32.25
N GLY A 78 17.81 24.54 32.55
CA GLY A 78 16.79 24.52 33.63
C GLY A 78 15.43 23.95 33.19
N PHE A 79 15.35 23.23 32.05
CA PHE A 79 14.08 22.85 31.44
C PHE A 79 13.97 21.37 31.11
N ASN A 80 12.73 20.96 30.82
CA ASN A 80 12.39 19.66 30.30
C ASN A 80 12.83 19.52 28.81
N ASN A 81 12.74 18.32 28.26
CA ASN A 81 13.22 17.99 26.90
C ASN A 81 12.62 18.85 25.77
N SER A 82 11.39 19.34 25.89
CA SER A 82 10.77 20.18 24.85
C SER A 82 11.42 21.56 24.75
N GLY A 83 11.74 22.15 25.90
CA GLY A 83 12.49 23.42 25.93
C GLY A 83 13.92 23.28 25.39
N ALA A 84 14.55 22.12 25.60
CA ALA A 84 15.89 21.84 25.06
C ALA A 84 15.94 21.85 23.53
N VAL A 85 14.92 21.37 22.85
CA VAL A 85 14.81 21.39 21.36
C VAL A 85 14.74 22.83 20.84
N ASP A 86 13.96 23.69 21.46
CA ASP A 86 13.83 25.09 21.05
C ASP A 86 15.12 25.89 21.29
N ILE A 87 15.75 25.66 22.45
CA ILE A 87 17.06 26.24 22.76
C ILE A 87 18.13 25.78 21.76
N ALA A 88 18.18 24.47 21.47
CA ALA A 88 19.10 23.92 20.49
C ALA A 88 18.88 24.52 19.09
N ARG A 89 17.62 24.70 18.69
CA ARG A 89 17.29 25.36 17.41
C ARG A 89 17.80 26.80 17.39
N GLN A 90 17.58 27.54 18.47
CA GLN A 90 18.07 28.91 18.57
C GLN A 90 19.61 28.98 18.52
N LEU A 91 20.31 28.12 19.26
CA LEU A 91 21.76 28.03 19.25
C LEU A 91 22.31 27.65 17.88
N ARG A 92 21.72 26.67 17.24
CA ARG A 92 22.08 26.25 15.87
C ARG A 92 21.97 27.39 14.87
N THR A 93 20.92 28.18 14.95
CA THR A 93 20.73 29.37 14.10
C THR A 93 21.78 30.42 14.42
N THR A 94 22.05 30.70 15.70
CA THR A 94 22.98 31.71 16.14
C THR A 94 24.42 31.41 15.70
N ILE A 95 24.86 30.14 15.75
CA ILE A 95 26.20 29.76 15.34
C ILE A 95 26.34 29.48 13.83
N GLY A 96 25.27 29.64 13.06
CA GLY A 96 25.30 29.51 11.61
C GLY A 96 25.20 28.09 11.08
N VAL A 97 24.63 27.14 11.84
CA VAL A 97 24.30 25.80 11.33
C VAL A 97 23.17 25.91 10.32
N ASP A 98 23.44 25.50 9.10
CA ASP A 98 22.49 25.55 7.99
C ASP A 98 22.30 24.14 7.36
N GLY A 99 21.08 23.60 7.54
CA GLY A 99 20.70 22.30 7.02
C GLY A 99 21.62 21.19 7.56
N THR A 100 22.44 20.63 6.70
CA THR A 100 23.41 19.57 7.03
C THR A 100 24.83 20.07 7.27
N ARG A 101 25.05 21.38 7.17
CA ARG A 101 26.36 22.00 7.28
C ARG A 101 26.60 22.58 8.68
N PRO A 102 27.80 22.37 9.26
CA PRO A 102 28.16 22.98 10.53
C PRO A 102 28.26 24.49 10.40
N GLY A 103 28.11 25.20 11.52
CA GLY A 103 28.51 26.59 11.62
C GLY A 103 30.04 26.71 11.46
N THR A 104 30.52 27.88 11.06
CA THR A 104 31.94 28.18 10.95
C THR A 104 32.20 29.57 11.54
N THR A 105 33.41 29.76 12.07
CA THR A 105 33.92 31.11 12.38
C THR A 105 34.05 31.94 11.08
N ASP A 106 34.11 33.25 11.23
CA ASP A 106 34.18 34.19 10.09
C ASP A 106 35.30 33.86 9.09
N ASN A 107 36.44 33.40 9.56
CA ASN A 107 37.57 32.96 8.72
C ASN A 107 37.44 31.52 8.20
N GLY A 108 36.39 30.77 8.58
CA GLY A 108 36.16 29.41 8.17
C GLY A 108 37.13 28.35 8.70
N ARG A 109 38.00 28.68 9.64
CA ARG A 109 39.04 27.76 10.13
C ARG A 109 38.58 26.85 11.27
N VAL A 110 37.49 27.21 11.97
CA VAL A 110 36.91 26.42 13.04
C VAL A 110 35.45 26.14 12.71
N ARG A 111 35.06 24.85 12.80
CA ARG A 111 33.68 24.42 12.66
C ARG A 111 32.98 24.46 13.99
N LEU A 112 31.72 24.89 13.99
CA LEU A 112 30.92 25.04 15.19
C LEU A 112 29.72 24.10 15.13
N TYR A 113 29.45 23.41 16.22
CA TYR A 113 28.37 22.42 16.33
C TYR A 113 27.56 22.66 17.60
N VAL A 114 26.29 22.28 17.54
CA VAL A 114 25.44 22.06 18.73
C VAL A 114 25.10 20.58 18.77
N ILE A 115 25.39 19.92 19.90
CA ILE A 115 25.15 18.49 20.08
C ILE A 115 24.33 18.24 21.36
N GLY A 116 23.86 17.02 21.52
CA GLY A 116 23.02 16.59 22.62
C GLY A 116 21.61 16.26 22.17
N GLN A 117 20.76 15.78 23.09
CA GLN A 117 19.43 15.31 22.72
C GLN A 117 18.53 16.40 22.13
N GLY A 118 18.59 17.62 22.70
CA GLY A 118 17.87 18.76 22.14
C GLY A 118 18.31 19.11 20.71
N ALA A 119 19.62 19.04 20.43
CA ALA A 119 20.16 19.26 19.10
C ALA A 119 19.77 18.16 18.12
N LEU A 120 19.75 16.89 18.54
CA LEU A 120 19.24 15.77 17.74
C LEU A 120 17.75 15.98 17.38
N GLY A 121 16.94 16.40 18.35
CA GLY A 121 15.54 16.71 18.11
C GLY A 121 15.34 17.88 17.11
N ALA A 122 16.10 18.96 17.28
CA ALA A 122 16.04 20.11 16.35
C ALA A 122 16.50 19.73 14.94
N ALA A 123 17.60 18.98 14.84
CA ALA A 123 18.10 18.47 13.57
C ALA A 123 17.11 17.51 12.89
N ALA A 124 16.51 16.60 13.65
CA ALA A 124 15.49 15.68 13.14
C ALA A 124 14.29 16.42 12.58
N GLN A 125 13.79 17.47 13.27
CA GLN A 125 12.68 18.26 12.76
C GLN A 125 13.01 18.98 11.46
N SER A 126 14.19 19.61 11.37
CA SER A 126 14.60 20.32 10.16
C SER A 126 14.88 19.38 9.00
N THR A 127 15.56 18.27 9.24
CA THR A 127 15.88 17.25 8.24
C THR A 127 14.61 16.57 7.75
N THR A 128 13.70 16.19 8.64
CA THR A 128 12.41 15.59 8.26
C THR A 128 11.60 16.50 7.36
N LYS A 129 11.52 17.81 7.67
CA LYS A 129 10.82 18.77 6.79
C LYS A 129 11.47 18.86 5.42
N HIS A 130 12.80 18.93 5.37
CA HIS A 130 13.54 18.99 4.13
C HIS A 130 13.36 17.70 3.29
N ASP A 131 13.47 16.55 3.92
CA ASP A 131 13.35 15.25 3.27
C ASP A 131 11.95 14.97 2.75
N ILE A 132 10.91 15.34 3.51
CA ILE A 132 9.53 15.26 3.02
C ILE A 132 9.37 16.12 1.78
N ALA A 133 9.81 17.39 1.82
CA ALA A 133 9.69 18.29 0.67
C ALA A 133 10.50 17.80 -0.54
N ALA A 134 11.67 17.22 -0.31
CA ALA A 134 12.49 16.61 -1.36
C ALA A 134 11.84 15.34 -1.92
N ALA A 135 11.36 14.46 -1.05
CA ALA A 135 10.67 13.24 -1.45
C ALA A 135 9.40 13.55 -2.24
N GLU A 136 8.59 14.50 -1.79
CA GLU A 136 7.38 14.92 -2.49
C GLU A 136 7.70 15.54 -3.86
N ARG A 137 8.73 16.35 -3.95
CA ARG A 137 9.16 16.98 -5.23
C ARG A 137 9.47 15.95 -6.31
N TRP A 138 10.10 14.84 -5.94
CA TRP A 138 10.46 13.78 -6.87
C TRP A 138 9.38 12.71 -7.00
N ASN A 139 8.73 12.36 -5.88
CA ASN A 139 7.68 11.36 -5.86
C ASN A 139 6.44 11.75 -6.64
N LEU A 140 5.95 12.96 -6.46
CA LEU A 140 4.71 13.39 -7.12
C LEU A 140 4.80 13.32 -8.65
N PRO A 141 5.87 13.81 -9.32
CA PRO A 141 6.01 13.64 -10.76
C PRO A 141 6.15 12.18 -11.20
N ILE A 142 6.90 11.35 -10.44
CA ILE A 142 7.07 9.93 -10.76
C ILE A 142 5.75 9.18 -10.62
N VAL A 143 5.03 9.42 -9.53
CA VAL A 143 3.71 8.83 -9.30
C VAL A 143 2.71 9.29 -10.36
N LEU A 144 2.71 10.57 -10.71
CA LEU A 144 1.88 11.09 -11.80
C LEU A 144 2.20 10.40 -13.13
N MET A 145 3.48 10.24 -13.44
CA MET A 145 3.91 9.54 -14.67
C MET A 145 3.43 8.08 -14.67
N VAL A 146 3.56 7.37 -13.56
CA VAL A 146 3.07 5.99 -13.42
C VAL A 146 1.55 5.94 -13.52
N LEU A 147 0.83 6.85 -12.86
CA LEU A 147 -0.63 6.95 -12.95
C LEU A 147 -1.09 7.24 -14.38
N VAL A 148 -0.43 8.15 -15.10
CA VAL A 148 -0.72 8.43 -16.50
C VAL A 148 -0.46 7.19 -17.36
N ALA A 149 0.62 6.45 -17.09
CA ALA A 149 0.92 5.19 -17.76
C ALA A 149 -0.16 4.14 -17.54
N VAL A 150 -0.67 4.04 -16.31
CA VAL A 150 -1.72 3.09 -15.94
C VAL A 150 -3.07 3.47 -16.53
N PHE A 151 -3.48 4.72 -16.38
CA PHE A 151 -4.81 5.18 -16.79
C PHE A 151 -4.90 5.62 -18.26
N GLY A 152 -3.78 6.01 -18.85
CA GLY A 152 -3.76 6.56 -20.20
C GLY A 152 -4.43 7.93 -20.34
N SER A 153 -4.68 8.63 -19.23
CA SER A 153 -5.33 9.94 -19.19
C SER A 153 -4.78 10.77 -18.04
N LEU A 154 -4.45 12.01 -18.33
CA LEU A 154 -3.99 12.96 -17.31
C LEU A 154 -5.11 13.31 -16.32
N ALA A 155 -6.35 13.44 -16.81
CA ALA A 155 -7.51 13.70 -15.95
C ALA A 155 -7.76 12.57 -14.96
N ALA A 156 -7.70 11.32 -15.42
CA ALA A 156 -7.84 10.14 -14.56
C ALA A 156 -6.70 10.00 -13.56
N ALA A 157 -5.46 10.35 -13.96
CA ALA A 157 -4.29 10.32 -13.07
C ALA A 157 -4.32 11.43 -12.01
N ALA A 158 -4.88 12.59 -12.34
CA ALA A 158 -4.96 13.73 -11.42
C ALA A 158 -5.90 13.46 -10.23
N ILE A 159 -6.93 12.65 -10.39
CA ILE A 159 -7.91 12.36 -9.34
C ILE A 159 -7.27 11.65 -8.14
N PRO A 160 -6.58 10.50 -8.28
CA PRO A 160 -5.92 9.85 -7.15
C PRO A 160 -4.85 10.75 -6.48
N LEU A 161 -4.14 11.53 -7.29
CA LEU A 161 -3.12 12.43 -6.78
C LEU A 161 -3.71 13.56 -5.94
N ALA A 162 -4.82 14.15 -6.39
CA ALA A 162 -5.55 15.16 -5.61
C ALA A 162 -6.07 14.59 -4.29
N PHE A 163 -6.55 13.35 -4.29
CA PHE A 163 -6.97 12.66 -3.06
C PHE A 163 -5.80 12.40 -2.11
N ALA A 164 -4.64 12.05 -2.64
CA ALA A 164 -3.45 11.89 -1.83
C ALA A 164 -3.05 13.19 -1.13
N ILE A 165 -3.02 14.29 -1.86
CA ILE A 165 -2.73 15.63 -1.30
C ILE A 165 -3.77 16.01 -0.24
N CYS A 166 -5.04 15.80 -0.52
CA CYS A 166 -6.12 16.08 0.42
C CYS A 166 -5.99 15.22 1.69
N THR A 167 -5.73 13.93 1.54
CA THR A 167 -5.55 12.99 2.66
C THR A 167 -4.38 13.39 3.55
N VAL A 168 -3.24 13.73 2.97
CA VAL A 168 -2.06 14.17 3.72
C VAL A 168 -2.34 15.50 4.44
N ALA A 169 -2.93 16.46 3.75
CA ALA A 169 -3.24 17.76 4.34
C ALA A 169 -4.19 17.65 5.55
N VAL A 170 -5.26 16.87 5.41
CA VAL A 170 -6.21 16.64 6.51
C VAL A 170 -5.56 15.86 7.65
N SER A 171 -4.83 14.80 7.33
CA SER A 171 -4.13 13.98 8.34
C SER A 171 -3.10 14.80 9.11
N MET A 172 -2.32 15.63 8.44
CA MET A 172 -1.36 16.54 9.09
C MET A 172 -2.06 17.56 9.98
N GLY A 173 -3.20 18.11 9.56
CA GLY A 173 -4.01 19.00 10.36
C GLY A 173 -4.51 18.33 11.65
N VAL A 174 -4.99 17.08 11.56
CA VAL A 174 -5.43 16.31 12.73
C VAL A 174 -4.25 15.99 13.65
N VAL A 175 -3.11 15.57 13.10
CA VAL A 175 -1.89 15.33 13.86
C VAL A 175 -1.41 16.60 14.58
N TYR A 176 -1.46 17.75 13.90
CA TYR A 176 -1.13 19.02 14.53
C TYR A 176 -2.04 19.34 15.74
N LEU A 177 -3.36 19.17 15.58
CA LEU A 177 -4.29 19.34 16.69
C LEU A 177 -4.00 18.36 17.84
N LEU A 178 -3.69 17.11 17.51
CA LEU A 178 -3.38 16.11 18.52
C LEU A 178 -2.06 16.40 19.23
N SER A 179 -1.08 16.98 18.55
CA SER A 179 0.21 17.36 19.13
C SER A 179 0.12 18.47 20.17
N THR A 180 -1.00 19.24 20.19
CA THR A 180 -1.24 20.24 21.25
C THR A 180 -1.65 19.62 22.58
N VAL A 181 -2.10 18.37 22.57
CA VAL A 181 -2.59 17.64 23.75
C VAL A 181 -1.62 16.53 24.18
N THR A 182 -0.92 15.92 23.21
CA THR A 182 0.00 14.81 23.46
C THR A 182 1.33 15.05 22.76
N THR A 183 2.42 14.56 23.36
CA THR A 183 3.73 14.58 22.72
C THR A 183 3.77 13.60 21.56
N MET A 184 4.15 14.06 20.38
CA MET A 184 4.25 13.27 19.16
C MET A 184 5.71 13.17 18.71
N SER A 185 6.10 12.01 18.19
CA SER A 185 7.42 11.82 17.58
C SER A 185 7.56 12.64 16.30
N VAL A 186 8.76 13.14 16.03
CA VAL A 186 9.09 13.85 14.79
C VAL A 186 8.80 13.01 13.54
N PHE A 187 8.95 11.70 13.66
CA PHE A 187 8.75 10.76 12.55
C PHE A 187 7.28 10.50 12.18
N VAL A 188 6.34 11.02 12.96
CA VAL A 188 4.90 10.94 12.64
C VAL A 188 4.60 11.60 11.30
N THR A 189 5.23 12.75 11.02
CA THR A 189 5.02 13.49 9.77
C THR A 189 5.44 12.68 8.55
N SER A 190 6.61 12.03 8.59
CA SER A 190 7.07 11.14 7.51
C SER A 190 6.15 9.93 7.34
N THR A 191 5.72 9.34 8.45
CA THR A 191 4.80 8.19 8.44
C THR A 191 3.47 8.57 7.82
N VAL A 192 2.88 9.69 8.23
CA VAL A 192 1.61 10.20 7.70
C VAL A 192 1.71 10.52 6.20
N SER A 193 2.76 11.21 5.76
CA SER A 193 2.96 11.51 4.34
C SER A 193 3.11 10.25 3.52
N MET A 194 3.98 9.35 3.93
CA MET A 194 4.27 8.12 3.19
C MET A 194 3.03 7.24 3.03
N PHE A 195 2.35 6.93 4.13
CA PHE A 195 1.18 6.06 4.10
C PHE A 195 -0.07 6.77 3.58
N GLY A 196 -0.23 8.05 3.89
CA GLY A 196 -1.33 8.86 3.37
C GLY A 196 -1.33 8.94 1.85
N ILE A 197 -0.18 9.19 1.23
CA ILE A 197 -0.02 9.23 -0.23
C ILE A 197 -0.28 7.84 -0.81
N ALA A 198 0.41 6.82 -0.29
CA ALA A 198 0.32 5.46 -0.81
C ALA A 198 -1.11 4.92 -0.77
N LEU A 199 -1.77 5.01 0.37
CA LEU A 199 -3.11 4.44 0.58
C LEU A 199 -4.21 5.24 -0.11
N ALA A 200 -4.14 6.58 -0.13
CA ALA A 200 -5.13 7.38 -0.81
C ALA A 200 -5.13 7.12 -2.32
N ILE A 201 -3.94 6.98 -2.91
CA ILE A 201 -3.82 6.62 -4.33
C ILE A 201 -4.33 5.21 -4.57
N ASP A 202 -3.93 4.25 -3.75
CA ASP A 202 -4.30 2.85 -3.91
C ASP A 202 -5.82 2.65 -3.80
N TYR A 203 -6.44 3.18 -2.77
CA TYR A 203 -7.88 3.07 -2.55
C TYR A 203 -8.70 3.74 -3.65
N SER A 204 -8.31 4.94 -4.05
CA SER A 204 -8.98 5.64 -5.15
C SER A 204 -8.77 4.95 -6.49
N LEU A 205 -7.59 4.34 -6.69
CA LEU A 205 -7.28 3.54 -7.87
C LEU A 205 -8.25 2.36 -8.01
N PHE A 206 -8.43 1.57 -6.94
CA PHE A 206 -9.35 0.43 -6.96
C PHE A 206 -10.77 0.82 -7.32
N ILE A 207 -11.28 1.90 -6.73
CA ILE A 207 -12.62 2.39 -7.01
C ILE A 207 -12.71 2.90 -8.44
N LEU A 208 -11.74 3.69 -8.90
CA LEU A 208 -11.71 4.26 -10.24
C LEU A 208 -11.57 3.19 -11.34
N MET A 209 -10.73 2.17 -11.12
CA MET A 209 -10.59 1.05 -12.06
C MET A 209 -11.89 0.25 -12.17
N ARG A 210 -12.55 0.02 -11.03
CA ARG A 210 -13.85 -0.66 -11.01
C ARG A 210 -14.93 0.15 -11.71
N TYR A 211 -14.97 1.45 -11.45
CA TYR A 211 -15.88 2.36 -12.14
C TYR A 211 -15.69 2.31 -13.67
N ARG A 212 -14.44 2.37 -14.13
CA ARG A 212 -14.14 2.26 -15.57
C ARG A 212 -14.54 0.90 -16.16
N GLU A 213 -14.36 -0.17 -15.40
CA GLU A 213 -14.80 -1.52 -15.79
C GLU A 213 -16.32 -1.58 -15.97
N GLU A 214 -17.08 -1.02 -15.04
CA GLU A 214 -18.54 -1.00 -15.10
C GLU A 214 -19.06 -0.10 -16.23
N LEU A 215 -18.39 1.02 -16.51
CA LEU A 215 -18.72 1.83 -17.69
C LEU A 215 -18.51 1.06 -19.00
N ARG A 216 -17.42 0.29 -19.10
CA ARG A 216 -17.16 -0.55 -20.28
C ARG A 216 -18.16 -1.68 -20.41
N ALA A 217 -18.68 -2.16 -19.30
CA ALA A 217 -19.73 -3.16 -19.28
C ALA A 217 -21.09 -2.59 -19.76
N GLY A 218 -21.18 -1.28 -20.04
CA GLY A 218 -22.37 -0.62 -20.56
C GLY A 218 -23.31 -0.05 -19.51
N ARG A 219 -22.87 0.07 -18.25
CA ARG A 219 -23.63 0.80 -17.23
C ARG A 219 -23.52 2.31 -17.45
N ASP A 220 -24.55 3.04 -17.09
CA ASP A 220 -24.46 4.50 -17.04
C ASP A 220 -23.55 4.97 -15.90
N SER A 221 -23.22 6.25 -15.87
CA SER A 221 -22.27 6.83 -14.90
C SER A 221 -22.70 6.59 -13.45
N ASP A 222 -23.99 6.74 -13.14
CA ASP A 222 -24.50 6.60 -11.77
C ASP A 222 -24.54 5.14 -11.34
N GLN A 223 -25.00 4.24 -12.21
CA GLN A 223 -24.98 2.80 -11.95
C GLN A 223 -23.56 2.25 -11.84
N ALA A 224 -22.62 2.75 -12.65
CA ALA A 224 -21.23 2.38 -12.57
C ALA A 224 -20.58 2.84 -11.25
N ALA A 225 -20.90 4.04 -10.79
CA ALA A 225 -20.44 4.54 -9.50
C ALA A 225 -21.03 3.73 -8.34
N ASP A 226 -22.32 3.43 -8.37
CA ASP A 226 -22.95 2.60 -7.34
C ASP A 226 -22.35 1.20 -7.28
N ALA A 227 -22.12 0.57 -8.44
CA ALA A 227 -21.49 -0.73 -8.51
C ALA A 227 -20.05 -0.71 -8.02
N ALA A 228 -19.27 0.32 -8.36
CA ALA A 228 -17.91 0.48 -7.90
C ALA A 228 -17.86 0.68 -6.37
N MET A 229 -18.76 1.46 -5.81
CA MET A 229 -18.82 1.68 -4.35
C MET A 229 -19.32 0.45 -3.60
N ALA A 230 -20.28 -0.28 -4.13
CA ALA A 230 -20.81 -1.50 -3.50
C ALA A 230 -19.78 -2.65 -3.48
N THR A 231 -18.82 -2.67 -4.39
CA THR A 231 -17.78 -3.69 -4.49
C THR A 231 -16.42 -3.19 -3.98
N SER A 232 -15.73 -2.39 -4.79
CA SER A 232 -14.41 -1.87 -4.43
C SER A 232 -14.43 -0.89 -3.27
N GLY A 233 -15.47 -0.07 -3.15
CA GLY A 233 -15.63 0.83 -2.01
C GLY A 233 -15.77 0.08 -0.70
N LEU A 234 -16.59 -0.97 -0.66
CA LEU A 234 -16.72 -1.84 0.52
C LEU A 234 -15.40 -2.56 0.83
N ALA A 235 -14.69 -3.05 -0.19
CA ALA A 235 -13.38 -3.66 -0.03
C ALA A 235 -12.37 -2.66 0.58
N VAL A 236 -12.36 -1.41 0.14
CA VAL A 236 -11.53 -0.34 0.69
C VAL A 236 -11.84 -0.10 2.18
N VAL A 237 -13.09 -0.06 2.57
CA VAL A 237 -13.49 0.10 3.98
C VAL A 237 -12.99 -1.06 4.83
N LEU A 238 -13.22 -2.29 4.39
CA LEU A 238 -12.76 -3.49 5.11
C LEU A 238 -11.25 -3.55 5.20
N SER A 239 -10.56 -3.22 4.13
CA SER A 239 -9.13 -3.11 4.06
C SER A 239 -8.60 -2.07 5.04
N GLY A 240 -9.11 -0.86 4.98
CA GLY A 240 -8.73 0.21 5.90
C GLY A 240 -8.96 -0.16 7.37
N LEU A 241 -10.07 -0.80 7.69
CA LEU A 241 -10.33 -1.33 9.03
C LEU A 241 -9.31 -2.39 9.44
N THR A 242 -8.90 -3.25 8.51
CA THR A 242 -7.86 -4.26 8.78
C THR A 242 -6.51 -3.61 9.05
N VAL A 243 -6.13 -2.61 8.27
CA VAL A 243 -4.89 -1.85 8.48
C VAL A 243 -4.91 -1.16 9.84
N ILE A 244 -6.00 -0.47 10.17
CA ILE A 244 -6.17 0.20 11.46
C ILE A 244 -6.08 -0.82 12.60
N ALA A 245 -6.80 -1.93 12.50
CA ALA A 245 -6.77 -2.98 13.52
C ALA A 245 -5.37 -3.59 13.69
N SER A 246 -4.65 -3.83 12.59
CA SER A 246 -3.27 -4.32 12.63
C SER A 246 -2.33 -3.31 13.31
N LEU A 247 -2.47 -2.03 12.98
CA LEU A 247 -1.66 -0.97 13.58
C LEU A 247 -1.92 -0.80 15.08
N THR A 248 -3.13 -1.10 15.58
CA THR A 248 -3.40 -1.08 17.03
C THR A 248 -2.54 -2.10 17.79
N GLY A 249 -2.07 -3.15 17.16
CA GLY A 249 -1.13 -4.10 17.75
C GLY A 249 0.18 -3.45 18.22
N ILE A 250 0.59 -2.36 17.60
CA ILE A 250 1.80 -1.62 18.00
C ILE A 250 1.66 -0.99 19.38
N TYR A 251 0.44 -0.65 19.80
CA TYR A 251 0.20 -0.12 21.16
C TYR A 251 0.56 -1.12 22.27
N LEU A 252 0.63 -2.41 21.97
CA LEU A 252 1.06 -3.45 22.93
C LEU A 252 2.52 -3.26 23.37
N ILE A 253 3.35 -2.66 22.54
CA ILE A 253 4.75 -2.37 22.87
C ILE A 253 4.85 -1.29 23.95
N ASN A 254 3.90 -0.38 24.00
CA ASN A 254 3.78 0.66 25.03
C ASN A 254 4.98 1.60 25.12
N THR A 255 5.51 2.03 23.97
CA THR A 255 6.56 3.06 23.88
C THR A 255 6.01 4.33 23.25
N PRO A 256 6.37 5.54 23.72
CA PRO A 256 5.81 6.79 23.22
C PRO A 256 6.05 7.00 21.71
N VAL A 257 7.23 6.67 21.24
CA VAL A 257 7.62 6.83 19.82
C VAL A 257 6.73 5.97 18.91
N LEU A 258 6.66 4.66 19.19
CA LEU A 258 5.85 3.74 18.38
C LEU A 258 4.36 4.03 18.49
N LYS A 259 3.86 4.41 19.67
CA LYS A 259 2.47 4.84 19.84
C LYS A 259 2.14 6.04 18.97
N SER A 260 2.99 7.05 18.95
CA SER A 260 2.76 8.24 18.15
C SER A 260 2.84 7.94 16.64
N MET A 261 3.80 7.14 16.20
CA MET A 261 3.89 6.70 14.80
C MET A 261 2.67 5.87 14.38
N ALA A 262 2.24 4.93 15.22
CA ALA A 262 1.03 4.14 14.97
C ALA A 262 -0.22 5.01 14.92
N THR A 263 -0.35 5.98 15.81
CA THR A 263 -1.46 6.95 15.81
C THR A 263 -1.49 7.74 14.51
N GLY A 264 -0.34 8.26 14.06
CA GLY A 264 -0.23 8.97 12.79
C GLY A 264 -0.62 8.10 11.60
N ALA A 265 -0.13 6.86 11.56
CA ALA A 265 -0.49 5.91 10.52
C ALA A 265 -1.98 5.56 10.53
N ILE A 266 -2.57 5.31 11.70
CA ILE A 266 -4.02 5.05 11.84
C ILE A 266 -4.84 6.24 11.35
N LEU A 267 -4.46 7.45 11.70
CA LEU A 267 -5.14 8.66 11.23
C LEU A 267 -5.03 8.81 9.71
N ALA A 268 -3.85 8.57 9.15
CA ALA A 268 -3.65 8.61 7.69
C ALA A 268 -4.54 7.59 6.96
N VAL A 269 -4.62 6.37 7.50
CA VAL A 269 -5.49 5.31 6.94
C VAL A 269 -6.96 5.69 7.05
N ALA A 270 -7.40 6.15 8.22
CA ALA A 270 -8.79 6.55 8.45
C ALA A 270 -9.20 7.70 7.51
N VAL A 271 -8.36 8.71 7.35
CA VAL A 271 -8.60 9.82 6.42
C VAL A 271 -8.56 9.35 4.97
N ALA A 272 -7.65 8.45 4.60
CA ALA A 272 -7.60 7.87 3.25
C ALA A 272 -8.89 7.09 2.91
N VAL A 273 -9.41 6.31 3.84
CA VAL A 273 -10.70 5.61 3.68
C VAL A 273 -11.84 6.60 3.53
N LEU A 274 -11.91 7.60 4.40
CA LEU A 274 -12.94 8.63 4.33
C LEU A 274 -12.89 9.41 3.02
N THR A 275 -11.71 9.84 2.59
CA THR A 275 -11.49 10.53 1.32
C THR A 275 -11.93 9.66 0.16
N SER A 276 -11.51 8.40 0.14
CA SER A 276 -11.82 7.49 -0.96
C SER A 276 -13.30 7.11 -1.02
N THR A 277 -13.99 7.04 0.10
CA THR A 277 -15.41 6.66 0.15
C THR A 277 -16.38 7.83 0.00
N THR A 278 -15.94 9.04 0.28
CA THR A 278 -16.77 10.26 0.20
C THR A 278 -16.46 11.11 -1.02
N LEU A 279 -15.19 11.46 -1.23
CA LEU A 279 -14.81 12.31 -2.37
C LEU A 279 -14.83 11.56 -3.69
N THR A 280 -14.45 10.28 -3.71
CA THR A 280 -14.42 9.51 -4.96
C THR A 280 -15.78 9.46 -5.65
N PRO A 281 -16.88 9.05 -5.01
CA PRO A 281 -18.18 9.05 -5.66
C PRO A 281 -18.62 10.46 -6.08
N ALA A 282 -18.34 11.49 -5.29
CA ALA A 282 -18.67 12.87 -5.64
C ALA A 282 -17.91 13.35 -6.89
N VAL A 283 -16.62 13.03 -6.99
CA VAL A 283 -15.79 13.37 -8.15
C VAL A 283 -16.18 12.55 -9.37
N LEU A 284 -16.52 11.27 -9.20
CA LEU A 284 -17.02 10.42 -10.30
C LEU A 284 -18.36 10.91 -10.84
N ALA A 285 -19.26 11.42 -10.00
CA ALA A 285 -20.52 12.01 -10.44
C ALA A 285 -20.32 13.26 -11.30
N THR A 286 -19.28 14.06 -11.02
CA THR A 286 -19.02 15.33 -11.73
C THR A 286 -18.05 15.17 -12.90
N PHE A 287 -16.96 14.44 -12.70
CA PHE A 287 -15.86 14.30 -13.66
C PHE A 287 -15.68 12.88 -14.20
N GLY A 288 -16.54 11.94 -13.86
CA GLY A 288 -16.39 10.53 -14.20
C GLY A 288 -16.28 10.28 -15.70
N ARG A 289 -17.03 11.02 -16.51
CA ARG A 289 -16.91 10.93 -17.99
C ARG A 289 -15.54 11.40 -18.48
N ALA A 290 -15.00 12.46 -17.92
CA ALA A 290 -13.67 12.95 -18.27
C ALA A 290 -12.58 11.97 -17.82
N ALA A 291 -12.73 11.34 -16.66
CA ALA A 291 -11.84 10.33 -16.14
C ALA A 291 -11.87 9.02 -16.95
N ALA A 292 -12.99 8.73 -17.60
CA ALA A 292 -13.16 7.58 -18.48
C ALA A 292 -12.55 7.78 -19.87
N ARG A 293 -12.40 9.04 -20.33
CA ARG A 293 -11.83 9.35 -21.65
C ARG A 293 -10.34 9.11 -21.69
N ARG A 294 -9.85 8.58 -22.80
CA ARG A 294 -8.44 8.43 -23.07
C ARG A 294 -7.87 9.71 -23.70
N SER A 295 -6.63 10.02 -23.36
CA SER A 295 -5.97 11.17 -23.96
C SER A 295 -5.63 10.91 -25.42
N PRO A 296 -5.95 11.82 -26.35
CA PRO A 296 -5.56 11.67 -27.75
C PRO A 296 -4.04 11.74 -27.97
N LEU A 297 -3.29 12.23 -26.98
CA LEU A 297 -1.84 12.40 -27.06
C LEU A 297 -1.03 11.14 -26.75
N LEU A 298 -1.66 10.13 -26.13
CA LEU A 298 -0.98 8.91 -25.67
C LEU A 298 -1.32 7.72 -26.56
N HIS A 299 -0.71 7.64 -27.73
CA HIS A 299 -0.94 6.55 -28.71
C HIS A 299 -0.71 5.14 -28.17
N TRP A 300 0.23 4.95 -27.26
CA TRP A 300 0.54 3.66 -26.68
C TRP A 300 -0.48 3.17 -25.65
N SER A 301 -1.25 4.08 -25.04
CA SER A 301 -2.31 3.75 -24.10
C SER A 301 -3.64 3.34 -24.75
N ARG A 302 -3.75 3.49 -26.08
CA ARG A 302 -4.95 3.22 -26.87
C ARG A 302 -5.20 1.75 -27.18
N ARG A 303 -4.34 0.85 -26.71
CA ARG A 303 -4.61 -0.59 -26.87
C ARG A 303 -5.89 -0.93 -26.15
N PRO A 304 -6.84 -1.61 -26.85
CA PRO A 304 -8.08 -2.01 -26.22
C PRO A 304 -7.79 -2.88 -25.01
N GLU A 305 -8.31 -2.45 -23.87
CA GLU A 305 -8.24 -3.23 -22.64
C GLU A 305 -9.26 -4.35 -22.76
N SER A 306 -8.80 -5.54 -23.13
CA SER A 306 -9.62 -6.74 -22.95
C SER A 306 -9.80 -6.96 -21.45
N THR A 307 -10.99 -7.33 -21.03
CA THR A 307 -11.30 -7.68 -19.63
C THR A 307 -10.39 -8.81 -19.14
N GLN A 308 -9.96 -9.69 -20.07
CA GLN A 308 -8.98 -10.73 -19.81
C GLN A 308 -7.73 -10.51 -20.66
N SER A 309 -6.61 -10.23 -20.00
CA SER A 309 -5.32 -10.13 -20.69
C SER A 309 -4.83 -11.51 -21.12
N ARG A 310 -4.49 -11.67 -22.40
CA ARG A 310 -3.89 -12.91 -22.93
C ARG A 310 -2.59 -13.29 -22.23
N PHE A 311 -1.80 -12.31 -21.86
CA PHE A 311 -0.56 -12.53 -21.12
C PHE A 311 -0.84 -13.18 -19.78
N TRP A 312 -1.74 -12.60 -19.00
CA TRP A 312 -2.06 -13.11 -17.67
C TRP A 312 -2.77 -14.46 -17.71
N THR A 313 -3.64 -14.68 -18.67
CA THR A 313 -4.29 -15.99 -18.87
C THR A 313 -3.26 -17.09 -19.17
N ARG A 314 -2.27 -16.81 -20.03
CA ARG A 314 -1.17 -17.75 -20.30
C ARG A 314 -0.28 -17.96 -19.09
N TRP A 315 0.03 -16.88 -18.38
CA TRP A 315 0.84 -16.92 -17.16
C TRP A 315 0.23 -17.84 -16.11
N VAL A 316 -1.03 -17.60 -15.74
CA VAL A 316 -1.77 -18.41 -14.77
C VAL A 316 -1.89 -19.86 -15.22
N GLY A 317 -2.18 -20.08 -16.50
CA GLY A 317 -2.22 -21.42 -17.09
C GLY A 317 -0.89 -22.16 -16.94
N THR A 318 0.23 -21.45 -17.12
CA THR A 318 1.56 -22.02 -16.92
C THR A 318 1.83 -22.36 -15.45
N VAL A 319 1.50 -21.46 -14.55
CA VAL A 319 1.64 -21.68 -13.08
C VAL A 319 0.80 -22.87 -12.64
N MET A 320 -0.44 -22.98 -13.11
CA MET A 320 -1.36 -24.04 -12.68
C MET A 320 -1.12 -25.42 -13.36
N ARG A 321 -0.31 -25.48 -14.42
CA ARG A 321 0.06 -26.76 -15.05
C ARG A 321 0.88 -27.65 -14.12
N ARG A 322 1.80 -27.02 -13.34
CA ARG A 322 2.63 -27.71 -12.33
C ARG A 322 2.56 -26.92 -11.02
N PRO A 323 1.43 -26.97 -10.34
CA PRO A 323 1.17 -26.05 -9.24
C PRO A 323 2.13 -26.25 -8.07
N TRP A 324 2.47 -27.48 -7.73
CA TRP A 324 3.40 -27.75 -6.63
C TRP A 324 4.83 -27.30 -6.93
N ALA A 325 5.29 -27.41 -8.20
CA ALA A 325 6.60 -26.91 -8.59
C ALA A 325 6.64 -25.37 -8.56
N SER A 326 5.58 -24.70 -9.01
CA SER A 326 5.46 -23.25 -8.96
C SER A 326 5.40 -22.74 -7.51
N ALA A 327 4.63 -23.42 -6.65
CA ALA A 327 4.56 -23.09 -5.24
C ALA A 327 5.90 -23.27 -4.51
N LEU A 328 6.60 -24.38 -4.80
CA LEU A 328 7.92 -24.63 -4.24
C LEU A 328 8.97 -23.61 -4.70
N ALA A 329 8.97 -23.27 -5.97
CA ALA A 329 9.89 -22.26 -6.53
C ALA A 329 9.64 -20.88 -5.89
N ALA A 330 8.38 -20.47 -5.76
CA ALA A 330 8.00 -19.22 -5.10
C ALA A 330 8.38 -19.23 -3.61
N ALA A 331 8.08 -20.31 -2.89
CA ALA A 331 8.43 -20.43 -1.48
C ALA A 331 9.96 -20.41 -1.27
N THR A 332 10.71 -21.11 -2.12
CA THR A 332 12.18 -21.09 -2.06
C THR A 332 12.74 -19.69 -2.31
N PHE A 333 12.21 -18.98 -3.31
CA PHE A 333 12.60 -17.60 -3.58
C PHE A 333 12.35 -16.68 -2.37
N LEU A 334 11.18 -16.78 -1.77
CA LEU A 334 10.82 -15.99 -0.58
C LEU A 334 11.69 -16.34 0.62
N LEU A 335 11.99 -17.61 0.84
CA LEU A 335 12.86 -18.06 1.94
C LEU A 335 14.31 -17.60 1.73
N LEU A 336 14.80 -17.59 0.49
CA LEU A 336 16.12 -17.04 0.18
C LEU A 336 16.19 -15.54 0.44
N LEU A 337 15.13 -14.78 0.10
CA LEU A 337 15.06 -13.36 0.45
C LEU A 337 14.93 -13.14 1.95
N ALA A 338 14.28 -14.03 2.67
CA ALA A 338 14.11 -13.95 4.11
C ALA A 338 15.33 -14.41 4.91
N ALA A 339 16.21 -15.23 4.32
CA ALA A 339 17.37 -15.81 5.02
C ALA A 339 18.26 -14.76 5.72
N PRO A 340 18.57 -13.60 5.16
CA PRO A 340 19.35 -12.57 5.87
C PRO A 340 18.72 -12.10 7.18
N ALA A 341 17.40 -12.20 7.32
CA ALA A 341 16.70 -11.78 8.54
C ALA A 341 17.17 -12.50 9.81
N PHE A 342 17.71 -13.72 9.68
CA PHE A 342 18.29 -14.44 10.82
C PHE A 342 19.54 -13.78 11.40
N SER A 343 20.20 -12.92 10.63
CA SER A 343 21.36 -12.13 11.08
C SER A 343 21.00 -10.70 11.45
N MET A 344 19.70 -10.39 11.56
CA MET A 344 19.25 -9.05 11.92
C MET A 344 19.68 -8.70 13.34
N THR A 345 20.35 -7.58 13.46
CA THR A 345 20.63 -6.94 14.74
C THR A 345 19.78 -5.70 14.90
N LEU A 346 19.08 -5.60 16.02
CA LEU A 346 18.24 -4.46 16.33
C LEU A 346 18.98 -3.48 17.22
N GLY A 347 18.84 -2.21 16.93
CA GLY A 347 19.42 -1.17 17.75
C GLY A 347 18.80 0.18 17.45
N ASN A 348 18.34 0.84 18.49
CA ASN A 348 17.86 2.21 18.40
C ASN A 348 19.04 3.16 18.59
N SER A 349 19.29 4.00 17.57
CA SER A 349 20.33 5.04 17.64
C SER A 349 19.81 6.31 17.01
N MET A 350 19.68 7.36 17.79
CA MET A 350 19.28 8.67 17.27
C MET A 350 20.34 9.28 16.34
N GLN A 351 21.61 9.07 16.60
CA GLN A 351 22.69 9.60 15.76
C GLN A 351 22.74 8.93 14.40
N ARG A 352 22.54 7.62 14.35
CA ARG A 352 22.60 6.84 13.11
C ARG A 352 21.42 7.05 12.19
N GLN A 353 20.37 7.75 12.68
CA GLN A 353 19.26 8.20 11.84
C GLN A 353 19.61 9.40 10.96
N PHE A 354 20.81 9.93 11.08
CA PHE A 354 21.33 10.95 10.19
C PHE A 354 22.41 10.36 9.28
N PRO A 355 22.52 10.86 8.03
CA PRO A 355 23.62 10.49 7.15
C PRO A 355 24.98 10.77 7.79
N SER A 356 26.01 10.02 7.43
CA SER A 356 27.38 10.20 7.95
C SER A 356 27.92 11.60 7.66
N SER A 357 27.46 12.25 6.59
CA SER A 357 27.81 13.62 6.21
C SER A 357 27.08 14.71 6.98
N HIS A 358 26.08 14.36 7.77
CA HIS A 358 25.30 15.35 8.51
C HIS A 358 26.15 15.96 9.64
N GLU A 359 25.97 17.28 9.88
CA GLU A 359 26.76 18.02 10.88
C GLU A 359 26.63 17.46 12.29
N ILE A 360 25.47 16.94 12.67
CA ILE A 360 25.26 16.30 13.98
C ILE A 360 26.25 15.14 14.23
N ARG A 361 26.51 14.34 13.20
CA ARG A 361 27.49 13.25 13.27
C ARG A 361 28.90 13.76 13.43
N GLY A 362 29.23 14.83 12.72
CA GLY A 362 30.52 15.52 12.84
C GLY A 362 30.74 16.13 14.22
N GLY A 363 29.72 16.77 14.78
CA GLY A 363 29.77 17.36 16.12
C GLY A 363 29.97 16.32 17.24
N VAL A 364 29.25 15.21 17.16
CA VAL A 364 29.37 14.11 18.13
C VAL A 364 30.77 13.43 18.01
N ALA A 365 31.25 13.23 16.79
CA ALA A 365 32.59 12.69 16.57
C ALA A 365 33.69 13.62 17.11
N ALA A 366 33.57 14.92 16.93
CA ALA A 366 34.51 15.90 17.48
C ALA A 366 34.46 15.93 19.01
N ALA A 367 33.28 15.87 19.61
CA ALA A 367 33.16 15.77 21.08
C ALA A 367 33.73 14.47 21.63
N ALA A 368 33.58 13.35 20.95
CA ALA A 368 34.17 12.09 21.30
C ALA A 368 35.69 12.13 21.23
N GLN A 369 36.25 12.84 20.26
CA GLN A 369 37.72 13.07 20.16
C GLN A 369 38.24 13.93 21.32
N ALA A 370 37.48 14.90 21.78
CA ALA A 370 37.87 15.80 22.87
C ALA A 370 37.74 15.17 24.26
N LEU A 371 36.63 14.50 24.53
CA LEU A 371 36.24 14.04 25.87
C LEU A 371 36.17 12.52 26.01
N GLY A 372 36.34 11.79 24.94
CA GLY A 372 36.08 10.35 24.88
C GLY A 372 34.64 10.01 24.44
N PRO A 373 34.46 8.82 23.83
CA PRO A 373 33.18 8.43 23.21
C PRO A 373 32.00 8.38 24.20
N GLY A 374 32.24 8.00 25.45
CA GLY A 374 31.23 7.80 26.49
C GLY A 374 30.86 9.04 27.30
N ALA A 375 31.57 10.13 27.11
CA ALA A 375 31.42 11.32 27.97
C ALA A 375 30.08 12.05 27.83
N LEU A 376 29.48 11.97 26.64
CA LEU A 376 28.19 12.62 26.32
C LEU A 376 26.98 11.83 26.80
N GLY A 377 27.15 10.59 27.16
CA GLY A 377 26.07 9.72 27.61
C GLY A 377 26.48 8.89 28.83
N PRO A 378 26.76 9.52 29.99
CA PRO A 378 27.17 8.78 31.17
C PRO A 378 26.09 7.83 31.65
N VAL A 379 26.49 6.67 32.14
CA VAL A 379 25.61 5.75 32.84
C VAL A 379 25.30 6.33 34.21
N ARG A 380 24.06 6.30 34.59
CA ARG A 380 23.51 6.86 35.81
C ARG A 380 23.05 5.76 36.75
N VAL A 381 23.73 5.58 37.86
CA VAL A 381 23.39 4.58 38.87
C VAL A 381 22.74 5.29 40.06
N LEU A 382 21.47 5.03 40.27
CA LEU A 382 20.70 5.56 41.37
C LEU A 382 20.64 4.56 42.51
N VAL A 383 21.08 4.97 43.70
CA VAL A 383 20.99 4.15 44.91
C VAL A 383 19.93 4.77 45.82
N GLY A 384 18.81 4.09 46.07
CA GLY A 384 17.73 4.52 46.89
C GLY A 384 17.79 3.87 48.29
N PHE A 385 17.59 4.67 49.33
CA PHE A 385 17.62 4.20 50.70
C PHE A 385 16.21 4.20 51.31
N PRO A 386 15.71 3.04 51.78
CA PRO A 386 14.35 2.97 52.34
C PRO A 386 14.12 3.84 53.55
N ALA A 387 15.18 4.09 54.33
CA ALA A 387 15.11 4.93 55.55
C ALA A 387 15.27 6.44 55.28
N GLY A 388 15.51 6.85 54.01
CA GLY A 388 15.50 8.25 53.58
C GLY A 388 16.69 9.10 54.01
N ASP A 389 17.81 8.55 54.40
CA ASP A 389 19.01 9.28 54.75
C ASP A 389 20.25 8.75 54.02
N ALA A 390 20.41 9.22 52.76
CA ALA A 390 21.52 8.81 51.89
C ALA A 390 22.91 9.24 52.41
N SER A 391 22.98 10.31 53.20
CA SER A 391 24.22 10.85 53.75
C SER A 391 24.63 10.24 55.10
N ASN A 392 23.86 9.30 55.63
CA ASN A 392 24.20 8.57 56.85
C ASN A 392 25.54 7.78 56.66
N PRO A 393 26.44 7.75 57.65
CA PRO A 393 27.72 7.04 57.56
C PRO A 393 27.63 5.55 57.13
N GLY A 394 26.57 4.85 57.57
CA GLY A 394 26.34 3.47 57.13
C GLY A 394 25.95 3.36 55.65
N ASN A 395 25.18 4.31 55.17
CA ASN A 395 24.78 4.39 53.74
C ASN A 395 25.92 4.90 52.88
N THR A 396 26.82 5.74 53.39
CA THR A 396 28.01 6.16 52.69
C THR A 396 28.92 4.96 52.39
N ALA A 397 29.05 4.03 53.35
CA ALA A 397 29.80 2.79 53.11
C ALA A 397 29.20 1.92 51.97
N THR A 398 27.87 1.88 51.89
CA THR A 398 27.15 1.23 50.78
C THR A 398 27.41 1.93 49.46
N LEU A 399 27.39 3.26 49.40
CA LEU A 399 27.70 4.03 48.23
C LEU A 399 29.17 3.80 47.77
N ASP A 400 30.13 3.73 48.69
CA ASP A 400 31.51 3.42 48.36
C ASP A 400 31.67 2.00 47.81
N ALA A 401 30.95 1.04 48.37
CA ALA A 401 30.94 -0.33 47.86
C ALA A 401 30.34 -0.43 46.44
N VAL A 402 29.24 0.28 46.21
CA VAL A 402 28.61 0.36 44.88
C VAL A 402 29.55 1.05 43.89
N ALA A 403 30.17 2.15 44.23
CA ALA A 403 31.12 2.85 43.39
C ALA A 403 32.36 1.98 43.05
N ALA A 404 32.90 1.27 44.03
CA ALA A 404 33.99 0.34 43.81
C ALA A 404 33.59 -0.81 42.87
N LYS A 405 32.37 -1.32 43.01
CA LYS A 405 31.84 -2.36 42.13
C LYS A 405 31.59 -1.85 40.71
N ILE A 406 31.10 -0.63 40.52
CA ILE A 406 30.95 -0.01 39.21
C ILE A 406 32.28 0.04 38.45
N SER A 407 33.39 0.36 39.17
CA SER A 407 34.71 0.43 38.56
C SER A 407 35.22 -0.91 37.99
N GLU A 408 34.65 -2.03 38.43
CA GLU A 408 34.95 -3.38 37.90
C GLU A 408 34.15 -3.70 36.62
N ALA A 409 33.11 -2.90 36.28
CA ALA A 409 32.28 -3.16 35.12
C ALA A 409 33.04 -3.04 33.81
N PRO A 410 32.66 -3.79 32.76
CA PRO A 410 33.25 -3.67 31.46
C PRO A 410 33.20 -2.23 30.92
N ASN A 411 34.23 -1.81 30.24
CA ASN A 411 34.32 -0.51 29.54
C ASN A 411 34.18 0.73 30.43
N VAL A 412 34.29 0.65 31.74
CA VAL A 412 34.28 1.80 32.64
C VAL A 412 35.61 2.52 32.63
N VAL A 413 35.58 3.82 32.38
CA VAL A 413 36.76 4.70 32.40
C VAL A 413 36.86 5.45 33.72
N SER A 414 35.77 6.01 34.21
CA SER A 414 35.74 6.79 35.42
C SER A 414 34.40 6.66 36.15
N VAL A 415 34.44 6.80 37.46
CA VAL A 415 33.28 6.82 38.34
C VAL A 415 33.29 8.13 39.12
N SER A 416 32.22 8.90 39.01
CA SER A 416 32.09 10.17 39.70
C SER A 416 31.71 9.98 41.18
N PRO A 417 32.02 10.93 42.09
CA PRO A 417 31.53 10.91 43.44
C PRO A 417 29.99 10.92 43.50
N PRO A 418 29.36 10.33 44.49
CA PRO A 418 27.94 10.33 44.62
C PRO A 418 27.39 11.76 44.82
N VAL A 419 26.29 12.05 44.15
CA VAL A 419 25.50 13.29 44.30
C VAL A 419 24.20 12.93 45.01
N PHE A 420 23.86 13.65 46.06
CA PHE A 420 22.67 13.37 46.85
C PHE A 420 21.45 14.09 46.29
N ALA A 421 20.26 13.44 46.38
CA ALA A 421 18.98 14.06 46.07
C ALA A 421 18.70 15.23 47.00
N ASP A 422 17.84 16.15 46.59
CA ASP A 422 17.41 17.32 47.39
C ASP A 422 16.66 16.92 48.65
N ASP A 423 15.94 15.81 48.64
CA ASP A 423 15.25 15.20 49.77
C ASP A 423 16.11 14.19 50.57
N ASN A 424 17.34 14.02 50.21
CA ASN A 424 18.29 13.06 50.77
C ASN A 424 17.84 11.58 50.81
N SER A 425 16.89 11.21 49.93
CA SER A 425 16.32 9.87 49.83
C SER A 425 17.17 8.90 49.00
N SER A 426 18.00 9.46 48.15
CA SER A 426 18.79 8.70 47.19
C SER A 426 20.11 9.40 46.84
N ALA A 427 21.01 8.66 46.27
CA ALA A 427 22.27 9.16 45.72
C ALA A 427 22.50 8.68 44.31
N LEU A 428 23.06 9.56 43.48
CA LEU A 428 23.39 9.31 42.10
C LEU A 428 24.88 9.14 41.90
N ILE A 429 25.29 8.06 41.31
CA ILE A 429 26.65 7.81 40.87
C ILE A 429 26.70 7.78 39.34
N SER A 430 27.44 8.71 38.77
CA SER A 430 27.64 8.76 37.30
C SER A 430 28.94 8.05 36.92
N THR A 431 28.88 7.29 35.82
CA THR A 431 30.07 6.64 35.27
C THR A 431 30.18 6.85 33.78
N VAL A 432 31.41 7.02 33.30
CA VAL A 432 31.71 7.23 31.89
C VAL A 432 32.29 5.95 31.34
N LEU A 433 31.79 5.52 30.19
CA LEU A 433 32.28 4.35 29.45
C LEU A 433 33.33 4.77 28.42
N SER A 434 34.17 3.82 28.03
CA SER A 434 35.15 3.98 26.95
C SER A 434 34.57 3.81 25.54
N VAL A 435 33.30 3.44 25.43
CA VAL A 435 32.60 3.19 24.18
C VAL A 435 31.44 4.19 24.01
N ASP A 436 31.02 4.35 22.76
CA ASP A 436 29.86 5.18 22.44
C ASP A 436 28.62 4.66 23.21
N PRO A 437 27.83 5.54 23.84
CA PRO A 437 26.59 5.15 24.53
C PRO A 437 25.57 4.40 23.69
N GLU A 438 25.59 4.60 22.39
CA GLU A 438 24.69 3.92 21.44
C GLU A 438 25.25 2.59 20.90
N ASP A 439 26.50 2.23 21.22
CA ASP A 439 27.10 0.97 20.80
C ASP A 439 26.54 -0.23 21.56
N LEU A 440 26.49 -1.38 20.91
CA LEU A 440 26.08 -2.63 21.53
C LEU A 440 26.97 -3.02 22.72
N ALA A 441 28.27 -2.71 22.66
CA ALA A 441 29.21 -2.98 23.74
C ALA A 441 28.89 -2.21 25.05
N ALA A 442 28.26 -1.03 24.95
CA ALA A 442 27.81 -0.29 26.12
C ALA A 442 26.65 -1.00 26.86
N ARG A 443 25.86 -1.80 26.15
CA ARG A 443 24.76 -2.59 26.74
C ARG A 443 25.27 -3.69 27.66
N ASP A 444 26.41 -4.30 27.34
CA ASP A 444 27.03 -5.31 28.16
C ASP A 444 27.41 -4.75 29.54
N SER A 445 27.85 -3.49 29.56
CA SER A 445 28.13 -2.77 30.81
C SER A 445 26.87 -2.54 31.66
N ILE A 446 25.77 -2.20 31.02
CA ILE A 446 24.46 -2.03 31.69
C ILE A 446 23.98 -3.35 32.29
N ASP A 447 24.03 -4.44 31.51
CA ASP A 447 23.60 -5.76 31.96
C ASP A 447 24.46 -6.25 33.12
N TRP A 448 25.76 -6.07 33.03
CA TRP A 448 26.66 -6.41 34.10
C TRP A 448 26.35 -5.62 35.38
N MET A 449 26.15 -4.30 35.27
CA MET A 449 25.82 -3.45 36.43
C MET A 449 24.50 -3.87 37.07
N ARG A 450 23.49 -4.12 36.25
CA ARG A 450 22.17 -4.58 36.75
C ARG A 450 22.22 -5.93 37.47
N ALA A 451 23.12 -6.81 37.04
CA ALA A 451 23.32 -8.11 37.67
C ALA A 451 24.16 -8.04 38.92
N GLN A 452 25.20 -7.20 38.97
CA GLN A 452 26.23 -7.23 40.01
C GLN A 452 26.00 -6.17 41.13
N LEU A 453 25.51 -4.99 40.81
CA LEU A 453 25.37 -3.91 41.78
C LEU A 453 24.41 -4.24 42.92
N PRO A 454 23.28 -4.91 42.71
CA PRO A 454 22.42 -5.30 43.81
C PRO A 454 23.09 -6.22 44.82
N THR A 455 24.09 -6.99 44.43
CA THR A 455 24.80 -7.92 45.31
C THR A 455 25.62 -7.20 46.41
N VAL A 456 26.05 -5.97 46.17
CA VAL A 456 26.82 -5.16 47.11
C VAL A 456 26.02 -4.05 47.80
N ALA A 457 24.81 -3.80 47.33
CA ALA A 457 23.92 -2.73 47.83
C ALA A 457 23.18 -3.13 49.09
N GLY A 458 23.19 -4.36 49.50
CA GLY A 458 22.46 -4.85 50.67
C GLY A 458 20.92 -4.72 50.50
N THR A 459 20.29 -3.95 51.38
CA THR A 459 18.83 -3.66 51.30
C THR A 459 18.48 -2.43 50.48
N SER A 460 19.47 -1.69 50.00
CA SER A 460 19.30 -0.51 49.18
C SER A 460 18.90 -0.88 47.75
N ARG A 461 18.01 -0.10 47.21
CA ARG A 461 17.61 -0.26 45.80
C ARG A 461 18.67 0.36 44.88
N VAL A 462 19.07 -0.38 43.86
CA VAL A 462 19.97 0.13 42.83
C VAL A 462 19.30 0.05 41.47
N ASP A 463 19.16 1.18 40.84
CA ASP A 463 18.62 1.29 39.50
C ASP A 463 19.68 1.87 38.53
N VAL A 464 19.85 1.22 37.38
CA VAL A 464 20.80 1.64 36.36
C VAL A 464 20.07 2.32 35.22
N GLY A 465 20.39 3.59 34.99
CA GLY A 465 19.78 4.44 33.95
C GLY A 465 20.85 5.15 33.11
N GLY A 466 20.44 6.22 32.50
CA GLY A 466 21.23 6.98 31.53
C GLY A 466 20.87 6.63 30.08
N PRO A 467 21.44 7.35 29.09
CA PRO A 467 21.09 7.19 27.68
C PRO A 467 21.19 5.76 27.15
N THR A 468 22.28 5.08 27.46
CA THR A 468 22.50 3.67 27.05
C THR A 468 21.42 2.74 27.61
N ALA A 469 21.08 2.90 28.89
CA ALA A 469 20.08 2.07 29.54
C ALA A 469 18.67 2.35 28.99
N LEU A 470 18.35 3.61 28.65
CA LEU A 470 17.09 3.97 28.02
C LEU A 470 16.94 3.31 26.64
N ILE A 471 17.98 3.37 25.81
CA ILE A 471 18.01 2.72 24.50
C ILE A 471 17.84 1.22 24.64
N LYS A 472 18.61 0.62 25.55
CA LYS A 472 18.54 -0.83 25.82
C LYS A 472 17.15 -1.26 26.29
N ASP A 473 16.58 -0.57 27.24
CA ASP A 473 15.23 -0.89 27.76
C ASP A 473 14.16 -0.76 26.69
N PHE A 474 14.30 0.21 25.79
CA PHE A 474 13.45 0.36 24.62
C PHE A 474 13.57 -0.86 23.69
N ASP A 475 14.79 -1.22 23.33
CA ASP A 475 15.04 -2.36 22.41
C ASP A 475 14.60 -3.69 23.03
N ASP A 476 14.87 -3.90 24.30
CA ASP A 476 14.42 -5.07 25.05
C ASP A 476 12.88 -5.14 25.09
N ARG A 477 12.22 -4.00 25.31
CA ARG A 477 10.76 -3.93 25.31
C ARG A 477 10.16 -4.27 23.95
N VAL A 478 10.73 -3.73 22.87
CA VAL A 478 10.31 -4.05 21.51
C VAL A 478 10.52 -5.55 21.24
N SER A 479 11.69 -6.08 21.55
CA SER A 479 12.02 -7.48 21.30
C SER A 479 11.13 -8.44 22.07
N GLN A 480 10.88 -8.18 23.36
CA GLN A 480 10.02 -9.02 24.21
C GLN A 480 8.56 -8.99 23.79
N THR A 481 8.08 -7.87 23.28
CA THR A 481 6.67 -7.73 22.85
C THR A 481 6.44 -8.08 21.40
N GLN A 482 7.49 -8.24 20.60
CA GLN A 482 7.38 -8.47 19.16
C GLN A 482 6.58 -9.74 18.84
N LEU A 483 6.78 -10.82 19.58
CA LEU A 483 6.03 -12.06 19.38
C LEU A 483 4.54 -11.88 19.69
N LEU A 484 4.20 -11.09 20.70
CA LEU A 484 2.82 -10.76 21.05
C LEU A 484 2.17 -9.91 19.96
N VAL A 485 2.87 -8.90 19.45
CA VAL A 485 2.41 -8.07 18.33
C VAL A 485 2.20 -8.92 17.08
N PHE A 486 3.15 -9.79 16.78
CA PHE A 486 3.05 -10.73 15.66
C PHE A 486 1.81 -11.62 15.78
N GLY A 487 1.58 -12.23 16.93
CA GLY A 487 0.40 -13.05 17.17
C GLY A 487 -0.91 -12.27 17.05
N PHE A 488 -0.94 -11.06 17.61
CA PHE A 488 -2.12 -10.19 17.56
C PHE A 488 -2.45 -9.77 16.12
N VAL A 489 -1.46 -9.27 15.38
CA VAL A 489 -1.65 -8.83 14.00
C VAL A 489 -2.05 -10.00 13.10
N SER A 490 -1.42 -11.16 13.27
CA SER A 490 -1.76 -12.38 12.52
C SER A 490 -3.18 -12.86 12.83
N LEU A 491 -3.60 -12.79 14.09
CA LEU A 491 -4.96 -13.14 14.49
C LEU A 491 -6.01 -12.21 13.87
N ILE A 492 -5.77 -10.91 13.92
CA ILE A 492 -6.66 -9.91 13.30
C ILE A 492 -6.75 -10.15 11.78
N ALA A 493 -5.61 -10.31 11.12
CA ALA A 493 -5.58 -10.60 9.69
C ALA A 493 -6.35 -11.88 9.35
N PHE A 494 -6.17 -12.92 10.14
CA PHE A 494 -6.90 -14.19 9.99
C PHE A 494 -8.41 -14.00 10.15
N VAL A 495 -8.84 -13.29 11.18
CA VAL A 495 -10.27 -13.04 11.44
C VAL A 495 -10.89 -12.20 10.31
N MET A 496 -10.21 -11.17 9.88
CA MET A 496 -10.68 -10.29 8.80
C MET A 496 -10.77 -11.01 7.46
N LEU A 497 -9.80 -11.85 7.12
CA LEU A 497 -9.86 -12.71 5.94
C LEU A 497 -10.99 -13.73 6.05
N LEU A 498 -11.16 -14.33 7.22
CA LEU A 498 -12.22 -15.29 7.46
C LEU A 498 -13.61 -14.69 7.26
N ILE A 499 -13.82 -13.48 7.75
CA ILE A 499 -15.08 -12.73 7.57
C ILE A 499 -15.29 -12.39 6.08
N SER A 500 -14.24 -11.92 5.41
CA SER A 500 -14.33 -11.44 4.02
C SER A 500 -14.53 -12.58 3.02
N ILE A 501 -13.83 -13.70 3.21
CA ILE A 501 -13.79 -14.77 2.21
C ILE A 501 -14.66 -15.97 2.61
N ARG A 502 -14.99 -16.12 3.88
CA ARG A 502 -15.76 -17.25 4.45
C ARG A 502 -15.11 -18.61 4.14
N SER A 503 -13.79 -18.68 4.29
CA SER A 503 -13.01 -19.90 4.16
C SER A 503 -11.92 -19.93 5.21
N LEU A 504 -11.92 -20.97 6.02
CA LEU A 504 -10.91 -21.18 7.06
C LEU A 504 -9.53 -21.44 6.45
N PHE A 505 -9.49 -22.24 5.40
CA PHE A 505 -8.25 -22.63 4.74
C PHE A 505 -7.61 -21.45 4.00
N LEU A 506 -8.39 -20.68 3.26
CA LEU A 506 -7.88 -19.49 2.55
C LEU A 506 -7.40 -18.41 3.52
N ALA A 507 -8.10 -18.22 4.64
CA ALA A 507 -7.68 -17.26 5.65
C ALA A 507 -6.33 -17.66 6.29
N LEU A 508 -6.17 -18.93 6.66
CA LEU A 508 -4.90 -19.43 7.21
C LEU A 508 -3.77 -19.32 6.19
N LYS A 509 -4.03 -19.74 4.96
CA LYS A 509 -3.06 -19.64 3.86
C LYS A 509 -2.64 -18.19 3.61
N GLY A 510 -3.58 -17.25 3.59
CA GLY A 510 -3.30 -15.83 3.40
C GLY A 510 -2.37 -15.27 4.48
N VAL A 511 -2.61 -15.61 5.74
CA VAL A 511 -1.73 -15.21 6.84
C VAL A 511 -0.33 -15.77 6.68
N VAL A 512 -0.19 -17.07 6.37
CA VAL A 512 1.14 -17.69 6.16
C VAL A 512 1.90 -17.02 5.00
N MET A 513 1.22 -16.75 3.89
CA MET A 513 1.86 -16.07 2.75
C MET A 513 2.30 -14.65 3.09
N THR A 514 1.51 -13.92 3.88
CA THR A 514 1.87 -12.57 4.32
C THR A 514 3.07 -12.61 5.27
N ILE A 515 3.15 -13.61 6.15
CA ILE A 515 4.33 -13.84 7.00
C ILE A 515 5.60 -14.02 6.16
N LEU A 516 5.53 -14.78 5.08
CA LEU A 516 6.66 -14.94 4.16
C LEU A 516 7.05 -13.62 3.48
N SER A 517 6.08 -12.80 3.10
CA SER A 517 6.35 -11.46 2.54
C SER A 517 7.03 -10.54 3.55
N VAL A 518 6.59 -10.55 4.80
CA VAL A 518 7.23 -9.79 5.89
C VAL A 518 8.65 -10.29 6.15
N ALA A 519 8.85 -11.60 6.19
CA ALA A 519 10.17 -12.19 6.35
C ALA A 519 11.13 -11.80 5.21
N ALA A 520 10.63 -11.78 3.97
CA ALA A 520 11.38 -11.30 2.82
C ALA A 520 11.74 -9.82 2.92
N ALA A 521 10.82 -8.98 3.43
CA ALA A 521 11.10 -7.57 3.69
C ALA A 521 12.19 -7.40 4.75
N TYR A 522 12.15 -8.15 5.82
CA TYR A 522 13.18 -8.12 6.87
C TYR A 522 14.54 -8.58 6.34
N GLY A 523 14.56 -9.65 5.54
CA GLY A 523 15.77 -10.10 4.88
C GLY A 523 16.38 -9.04 3.97
N SER A 524 15.54 -8.32 3.24
CA SER A 524 15.95 -7.22 2.37
C SER A 524 16.52 -6.04 3.15
N LEU A 525 15.94 -5.71 4.30
CA LEU A 525 16.50 -4.68 5.19
C LEU A 525 17.93 -5.02 5.61
N VAL A 526 18.16 -6.27 6.02
CA VAL A 526 19.50 -6.73 6.40
C VAL A 526 20.46 -6.67 5.21
N ALA A 527 20.05 -7.17 4.05
CA ALA A 527 20.90 -7.17 2.87
C ALA A 527 21.26 -5.76 2.39
N VAL A 528 20.29 -4.83 2.39
CA VAL A 528 20.49 -3.47 1.90
C VAL A 528 21.22 -2.61 2.92
N PHE A 529 20.80 -2.61 4.17
CA PHE A 529 21.30 -1.67 5.18
C PHE A 529 22.39 -2.27 6.08
N GLN A 530 22.25 -3.51 6.51
CA GLN A 530 23.22 -4.12 7.43
C GLN A 530 24.43 -4.68 6.68
N TRP A 531 24.21 -5.30 5.51
CA TRP A 531 25.30 -5.83 4.66
C TRP A 531 25.79 -4.84 3.60
N GLY A 532 25.02 -3.78 3.33
CA GLY A 532 25.40 -2.72 2.42
C GLY A 532 25.44 -3.09 0.93
N TRP A 533 24.61 -4.04 0.48
CA TRP A 533 24.59 -4.49 -0.92
C TRP A 533 24.25 -3.39 -1.93
N LEU A 534 23.53 -2.36 -1.50
CA LEU A 534 23.17 -1.22 -2.34
C LEU A 534 23.87 0.09 -1.90
N ALA A 535 25.02 -0.01 -1.28
CA ALA A 535 25.79 1.15 -0.85
C ALA A 535 26.15 2.08 -2.02
N ASP A 536 26.43 1.52 -3.20
CA ASP A 536 26.72 2.28 -4.42
C ASP A 536 25.54 3.09 -4.95
N LEU A 537 24.32 2.76 -4.53
CA LEU A 537 23.10 3.49 -4.88
C LEU A 537 22.73 4.57 -3.86
N GLY A 538 23.57 4.79 -2.85
CA GLY A 538 23.35 5.82 -1.84
C GLY A 538 22.70 5.35 -0.54
N PHE A 539 22.50 4.03 -0.36
CA PHE A 539 22.02 3.46 0.91
C PHE A 539 23.23 3.18 1.82
N GLU A 540 23.48 4.08 2.75
CA GLU A 540 24.59 3.92 3.67
C GLU A 540 24.43 2.67 4.54
N PRO A 541 25.49 1.83 4.66
CA PRO A 541 25.46 0.70 5.56
C PRO A 541 25.34 1.15 7.02
N ILE A 542 24.50 0.44 7.78
CA ILE A 542 24.32 0.67 9.22
C ILE A 542 24.59 -0.64 9.98
N SER A 543 25.08 -0.51 11.21
CA SER A 543 25.43 -1.68 12.01
C SER A 543 24.23 -2.44 12.58
N SER A 544 23.09 -1.78 12.69
CA SER A 544 21.86 -2.35 13.23
C SER A 544 20.64 -1.71 12.58
N ILE A 545 19.59 -2.53 12.42
CA ILE A 545 18.29 -2.07 11.97
C ILE A 545 17.58 -1.37 13.13
N ASP A 546 16.93 -0.23 12.88
CA ASP A 546 16.21 0.47 13.92
C ASP A 546 15.08 -0.40 14.50
N SER A 547 15.02 -0.46 15.82
CA SER A 547 14.09 -1.34 16.55
C SER A 547 12.63 -0.99 16.31
N THR A 548 12.32 0.21 15.84
CA THR A 548 10.95 0.64 15.52
C THR A 548 10.46 0.07 14.18
N ILE A 549 11.35 -0.30 13.29
CA ILE A 549 11.03 -0.72 11.91
C ILE A 549 10.31 -2.07 11.86
N PRO A 550 10.80 -3.16 12.49
CA PRO A 550 10.16 -4.46 12.37
C PRO A 550 8.68 -4.48 12.75
N PRO A 551 8.24 -3.95 13.90
CA PRO A 551 6.82 -3.96 14.24
C PRO A 551 5.97 -3.09 13.33
N LEU A 552 6.49 -1.95 12.86
CA LEU A 552 5.80 -1.09 11.89
C LEU A 552 5.63 -1.80 10.55
N VAL A 553 6.69 -2.36 10.01
CA VAL A 553 6.67 -3.11 8.74
C VAL A 553 5.73 -4.30 8.84
N LEU A 554 5.75 -5.02 9.94
CA LEU A 554 4.84 -6.13 10.20
C LEU A 554 3.37 -5.69 10.10
N ALA A 555 2.99 -4.71 10.92
CA ALA A 555 1.61 -4.23 10.99
C ALA A 555 1.15 -3.63 9.64
N MET A 556 2.00 -2.84 9.01
CA MET A 556 1.72 -2.21 7.72
C MET A 556 1.59 -3.22 6.59
N THR A 557 2.52 -4.17 6.50
CA THR A 557 2.50 -5.19 5.45
C THR A 557 1.29 -6.10 5.56
N PHE A 558 0.92 -6.52 6.78
CA PHE A 558 -0.32 -7.27 6.97
C PHE A 558 -1.54 -6.47 6.51
N GLY A 559 -1.61 -5.20 6.88
CA GLY A 559 -2.69 -4.33 6.43
C GLY A 559 -2.74 -4.19 4.91
N LEU A 560 -1.62 -3.79 4.29
CA LEU A 560 -1.54 -3.54 2.85
C LEU A 560 -1.69 -4.81 2.01
N SER A 561 -1.20 -5.95 2.50
CA SER A 561 -1.35 -7.24 1.81
C SER A 561 -2.81 -7.70 1.78
N MET A 562 -3.58 -7.41 2.83
CA MET A 562 -4.99 -7.80 2.90
C MET A 562 -5.83 -7.18 1.79
N ASP A 563 -5.52 -5.97 1.34
CA ASP A 563 -6.25 -5.26 0.30
C ASP A 563 -6.24 -6.06 -1.00
N TYR A 564 -5.06 -6.46 -1.43
CA TYR A 564 -4.90 -7.27 -2.64
C TYR A 564 -5.47 -8.69 -2.47
N GLU A 565 -5.33 -9.28 -1.28
CA GLU A 565 -5.90 -10.61 -0.97
C GLU A 565 -7.41 -10.58 -1.12
N ILE A 566 -8.07 -9.67 -0.43
CA ILE A 566 -9.52 -9.55 -0.46
C ILE A 566 -10.00 -9.27 -1.88
N PHE A 567 -9.34 -8.35 -2.59
CA PHE A 567 -9.70 -8.01 -3.95
C PHE A 567 -9.58 -9.21 -4.91
N LEU A 568 -8.49 -9.93 -4.86
CA LEU A 568 -8.27 -11.11 -5.71
C LEU A 568 -9.22 -12.26 -5.35
N LEU A 569 -9.32 -12.60 -4.08
CA LEU A 569 -10.09 -13.74 -3.62
C LEU A 569 -11.60 -13.53 -3.74
N THR A 570 -12.10 -12.32 -3.60
CA THR A 570 -13.51 -12.00 -3.87
C THR A 570 -13.85 -12.20 -5.34
N ARG A 571 -12.96 -11.81 -6.26
CA ARG A 571 -13.12 -12.06 -7.71
C ARG A 571 -13.10 -13.55 -8.03
N ILE A 572 -12.18 -14.29 -7.43
CA ILE A 572 -12.12 -15.75 -7.61
C ILE A 572 -13.37 -16.42 -7.06
N ARG A 573 -13.84 -16.00 -5.88
CA ARG A 573 -15.05 -16.54 -5.27
C ARG A 573 -16.29 -16.25 -6.10
N GLU A 574 -16.45 -15.02 -6.57
CA GLU A 574 -17.56 -14.64 -7.45
C GLU A 574 -17.64 -15.59 -8.66
N ARG A 575 -16.50 -15.84 -9.30
CA ARG A 575 -16.45 -16.76 -10.43
C ARG A 575 -16.69 -18.21 -10.04
N TYR A 576 -16.17 -18.65 -8.89
CA TYR A 576 -16.39 -19.99 -8.40
C TYR A 576 -17.87 -20.29 -8.12
N LEU A 577 -18.59 -19.32 -7.55
CA LEU A 577 -20.03 -19.45 -7.32
C LEU A 577 -20.83 -19.58 -8.64
N GLN A 578 -20.28 -19.09 -9.74
CA GLN A 578 -20.89 -19.20 -11.06
C GLN A 578 -20.51 -20.50 -11.78
N SER A 579 -19.26 -20.90 -11.74
CA SER A 579 -18.72 -22.01 -12.54
C SER A 579 -18.67 -23.34 -11.77
N GLY A 580 -18.52 -23.30 -10.44
CA GLY A 580 -18.29 -24.49 -9.62
C GLY A 580 -16.92 -25.14 -9.83
N ASP A 581 -16.03 -24.53 -10.66
CA ASP A 581 -14.68 -25.01 -10.93
C ASP A 581 -13.64 -24.06 -10.35
N THR A 582 -12.81 -24.55 -9.43
CA THR A 582 -11.77 -23.75 -8.77
C THR A 582 -10.70 -23.29 -9.76
N ARG A 583 -10.29 -24.12 -10.71
CA ARG A 583 -9.25 -23.76 -11.68
C ARG A 583 -9.72 -22.68 -12.64
N ASP A 584 -10.94 -22.78 -13.15
CA ASP A 584 -11.54 -21.72 -13.97
C ASP A 584 -11.69 -20.42 -13.18
N ALA A 585 -12.16 -20.51 -11.94
CA ALA A 585 -12.33 -19.36 -11.06
C ALA A 585 -11.00 -18.64 -10.79
N VAL A 586 -9.94 -19.38 -10.51
CA VAL A 586 -8.61 -18.83 -10.28
C VAL A 586 -8.04 -18.21 -11.56
N ALA A 587 -8.14 -18.90 -12.69
CA ALA A 587 -7.67 -18.40 -13.98
C ALA A 587 -8.37 -17.08 -14.34
N TYR A 588 -9.68 -17.02 -14.19
CA TYR A 588 -10.46 -15.81 -14.42
C TYR A 588 -10.11 -14.69 -13.45
N GLY A 589 -10.11 -14.99 -12.14
CA GLY A 589 -9.84 -14.00 -11.10
C GLY A 589 -8.47 -13.36 -11.26
N VAL A 590 -7.44 -14.14 -11.53
CA VAL A 590 -6.08 -13.61 -11.75
C VAL A 590 -5.98 -12.87 -13.07
N ALA A 591 -6.52 -13.41 -14.17
CA ALA A 591 -6.45 -12.76 -15.47
C ALA A 591 -7.15 -11.38 -15.50
N THR A 592 -8.22 -11.22 -14.75
CA THR A 592 -8.97 -9.95 -14.65
C THR A 592 -8.38 -8.98 -13.64
N SER A 593 -7.76 -9.48 -12.57
CA SER A 593 -7.28 -8.67 -11.46
C SER A 593 -5.79 -8.34 -11.54
N ALA A 594 -4.98 -9.15 -12.22
CA ALA A 594 -3.52 -9.02 -12.23
C ALA A 594 -3.05 -7.65 -12.70
N ARG A 595 -3.68 -7.07 -13.70
CA ARG A 595 -3.33 -5.75 -14.20
C ARG A 595 -3.57 -4.67 -13.14
N THR A 596 -4.71 -4.70 -12.46
CA THR A 596 -5.04 -3.76 -11.40
C THR A 596 -4.08 -3.90 -10.23
N ILE A 597 -3.83 -5.14 -9.80
CA ILE A 597 -2.90 -5.44 -8.69
C ILE A 597 -1.49 -4.99 -9.01
N THR A 598 -0.96 -5.31 -10.20
CA THR A 598 0.40 -4.91 -10.58
C THR A 598 0.55 -3.41 -10.76
N SER A 599 -0.47 -2.75 -11.28
CA SER A 599 -0.48 -1.28 -11.42
C SER A 599 -0.50 -0.58 -10.06
N ALA A 600 -1.37 -1.02 -9.15
CA ALA A 600 -1.44 -0.51 -7.80
C ALA A 600 -0.13 -0.74 -7.04
N ALA A 601 0.42 -1.95 -7.12
CA ALA A 601 1.70 -2.28 -6.52
C ALA A 601 2.84 -1.42 -7.06
N LEU A 602 2.89 -1.19 -8.36
CA LEU A 602 3.92 -0.34 -8.98
C LEU A 602 3.86 1.10 -8.45
N ILE A 603 2.66 1.64 -8.29
CA ILE A 603 2.46 2.99 -7.74
C ILE A 603 2.94 3.04 -6.28
N MET A 604 2.52 2.06 -5.46
CA MET A 604 2.93 2.01 -4.06
C MET A 604 4.44 1.81 -3.91
N ILE A 605 5.05 0.94 -4.70
CA ILE A 605 6.50 0.74 -4.74
C ILE A 605 7.20 2.06 -5.10
N ALA A 606 6.69 2.79 -6.10
CA ALA A 606 7.25 4.09 -6.48
C ALA A 606 7.18 5.09 -5.32
N VAL A 607 6.06 5.16 -4.61
CA VAL A 607 5.90 6.03 -3.43
C VAL A 607 6.88 5.65 -2.33
N PHE A 608 6.95 4.38 -1.95
CA PHE A 608 7.83 3.94 -0.87
C PHE A 608 9.31 4.07 -1.23
N LEU A 609 9.72 3.77 -2.46
CA LEU A 609 11.09 3.99 -2.92
C LEU A 609 11.46 5.48 -3.00
N GLY A 610 10.51 6.34 -3.29
CA GLY A 610 10.73 7.77 -3.22
C GLY A 610 11.07 8.25 -1.81
N PHE A 611 10.37 7.72 -0.80
CA PHE A 611 10.74 7.95 0.60
C PHE A 611 12.03 7.21 1.01
N ALA A 612 12.32 6.07 0.40
CA ALA A 612 13.59 5.37 0.60
C ALA A 612 14.80 6.19 0.14
N SER A 613 14.62 7.08 -0.83
CA SER A 613 15.66 8.03 -1.26
C SER A 613 15.80 9.26 -0.34
N ALA A 614 14.98 9.36 0.71
CA ALA A 614 15.09 10.40 1.71
C ALA A 614 16.43 10.28 2.47
N GLY A 615 16.93 11.40 2.95
CA GLY A 615 18.25 11.46 3.60
C GLY A 615 18.29 10.76 4.96
N MET A 616 17.14 10.56 5.63
CA MET A 616 17.10 9.92 6.95
C MET A 616 17.03 8.40 6.84
N PRO A 617 18.00 7.66 7.43
CA PRO A 617 18.04 6.19 7.37
C PRO A 617 16.78 5.50 7.87
N LEU A 618 16.12 5.97 8.91
CA LEU A 618 14.87 5.40 9.43
C LEU A 618 13.76 5.40 8.36
N VAL A 619 13.60 6.52 7.68
CA VAL A 619 12.59 6.67 6.62
C VAL A 619 12.97 5.80 5.42
N ALA A 620 14.25 5.74 5.09
CA ALA A 620 14.79 4.88 4.02
C ALA A 620 14.56 3.39 4.33
N GLU A 621 14.83 2.95 5.54
CA GLU A 621 14.56 1.57 5.99
C GLU A 621 13.08 1.21 5.85
N LEU A 622 12.21 2.05 6.34
CA LEU A 622 10.76 1.83 6.26
C LEU A 622 10.28 1.80 4.80
N GLY A 623 10.77 2.73 3.98
CA GLY A 623 10.45 2.80 2.55
C GLY A 623 10.89 1.56 1.78
N VAL A 624 12.13 1.11 1.97
CA VAL A 624 12.67 -0.11 1.32
C VAL A 624 11.91 -1.35 1.79
N ALA A 625 11.67 -1.51 3.08
CA ALA A 625 10.98 -2.66 3.62
C ALA A 625 9.55 -2.78 3.06
N CYS A 626 8.80 -1.68 3.06
CA CYS A 626 7.44 -1.65 2.52
C CYS A 626 7.43 -1.87 1.00
N ALA A 627 8.37 -1.28 0.26
CA ALA A 627 8.48 -1.47 -1.18
C ALA A 627 8.75 -2.94 -1.53
N VAL A 628 9.68 -3.60 -0.85
CA VAL A 628 10.00 -5.01 -1.07
C VAL A 628 8.82 -5.90 -0.66
N ALA A 629 8.21 -5.64 0.50
CA ALA A 629 7.05 -6.41 0.96
C ALA A 629 5.92 -6.38 -0.07
N ILE A 630 5.59 -5.21 -0.60
CA ILE A 630 4.54 -5.05 -1.61
C ILE A 630 4.95 -5.67 -2.94
N ALA A 631 6.19 -5.47 -3.39
CA ALA A 631 6.67 -6.05 -4.64
C ALA A 631 6.58 -7.57 -4.62
N VAL A 632 7.02 -8.18 -3.54
CA VAL A 632 6.99 -9.64 -3.34
C VAL A 632 5.55 -10.14 -3.22
N ASP A 633 4.72 -9.45 -2.43
CA ASP A 633 3.33 -9.83 -2.22
C ASP A 633 2.52 -9.75 -3.52
N ALA A 634 2.59 -8.64 -4.23
CA ALA A 634 1.82 -8.43 -5.45
C ALA A 634 2.27 -9.32 -6.62
N THR A 635 3.53 -9.75 -6.67
CA THR A 635 4.07 -10.55 -7.76
C THR A 635 4.18 -12.03 -7.40
N VAL A 636 5.09 -12.40 -6.51
CA VAL A 636 5.38 -13.80 -6.20
C VAL A 636 4.22 -14.45 -5.48
N VAL A 637 3.67 -13.79 -4.48
CA VAL A 637 2.59 -14.36 -3.67
C VAL A 637 1.29 -14.39 -4.48
N ARG A 638 0.84 -13.27 -5.02
CA ARG A 638 -0.48 -13.17 -5.68
C ARG A 638 -0.55 -13.81 -7.06
N LEU A 639 0.53 -13.72 -7.83
CA LEU A 639 0.52 -14.18 -9.22
C LEU A 639 1.12 -15.57 -9.42
N VAL A 640 1.77 -16.13 -8.40
CA VAL A 640 2.38 -17.48 -8.44
C VAL A 640 1.86 -18.36 -7.32
N MET A 641 2.05 -17.98 -6.06
CA MET A 641 1.69 -18.85 -4.92
C MET A 641 0.19 -19.04 -4.77
N VAL A 642 -0.60 -17.98 -4.86
CA VAL A 642 -2.07 -18.07 -4.71
C VAL A 642 -2.66 -18.99 -5.78
N PRO A 643 -2.41 -18.79 -7.09
CA PRO A 643 -2.91 -19.69 -8.12
C PRO A 643 -2.43 -21.12 -7.95
N ALA A 644 -1.15 -21.31 -7.62
CA ALA A 644 -0.56 -22.64 -7.46
C ALA A 644 -1.21 -23.40 -6.28
N LEU A 645 -1.29 -22.77 -5.12
CA LEU A 645 -1.87 -23.42 -3.93
C LEU A 645 -3.37 -23.65 -4.07
N MET A 646 -4.10 -22.72 -4.71
CA MET A 646 -5.53 -22.93 -4.96
C MET A 646 -5.77 -24.07 -5.95
N ALA A 647 -4.92 -24.23 -6.95
CA ALA A 647 -5.00 -25.36 -7.87
C ALA A 647 -4.67 -26.70 -7.20
N MET A 648 -3.77 -26.70 -6.20
CA MET A 648 -3.41 -27.91 -5.43
C MET A 648 -4.51 -28.39 -4.50
N PHE A 649 -5.18 -27.47 -3.84
CA PHE A 649 -6.13 -27.80 -2.76
C PHE A 649 -7.60 -27.81 -3.20
N ASP A 650 -7.90 -27.37 -4.40
CA ASP A 650 -9.22 -27.42 -5.06
C ASP A 650 -10.40 -27.16 -4.08
N GLN A 651 -11.16 -28.17 -3.71
CA GLN A 651 -12.34 -28.05 -2.86
C GLN A 651 -12.04 -27.59 -1.42
N TRP A 652 -10.85 -27.86 -0.89
CA TRP A 652 -10.44 -27.44 0.44
C TRP A 652 -10.36 -25.91 0.56
N ASN A 653 -10.16 -25.21 -0.55
CA ASN A 653 -10.14 -23.73 -0.56
C ASN A 653 -11.47 -23.10 -0.12
N TRP A 654 -12.56 -23.85 -0.19
CA TRP A 654 -13.90 -23.36 0.09
C TRP A 654 -14.50 -23.94 1.38
N TRP A 655 -13.69 -24.70 2.12
CA TRP A 655 -14.15 -25.35 3.32
C TRP A 655 -14.36 -24.38 4.47
N LEU A 656 -15.56 -24.42 5.04
CA LEU A 656 -15.94 -23.67 6.24
C LEU A 656 -16.83 -24.59 7.11
N PRO A 657 -16.51 -24.77 8.43
CA PRO A 657 -17.36 -25.52 9.34
C PRO A 657 -18.74 -24.86 9.48
N GLY A 658 -19.80 -25.65 9.44
CA GLY A 658 -21.17 -25.14 9.47
C GLY A 658 -21.54 -24.33 10.73
N TRP A 659 -20.91 -24.62 11.87
CA TRP A 659 -21.08 -23.84 13.09
C TRP A 659 -20.48 -22.44 12.96
N LEU A 660 -19.33 -22.34 12.29
CA LEU A 660 -18.64 -21.07 12.06
C LEU A 660 -19.36 -20.20 11.02
N ASP A 661 -19.94 -20.84 10.01
CA ASP A 661 -20.73 -20.17 8.98
C ASP A 661 -21.97 -19.44 9.55
N ARG A 662 -22.54 -19.92 10.65
CA ARG A 662 -23.68 -19.31 11.34
C ARG A 662 -23.27 -18.10 12.20
N ILE A 663 -22.03 -18.04 12.67
CA ILE A 663 -21.55 -16.99 13.58
C ILE A 663 -20.98 -15.83 12.79
N LEU A 664 -20.36 -16.10 11.64
CA LEU A 664 -19.71 -15.08 10.83
C LEU A 664 -20.72 -14.11 10.23
N PRO A 665 -20.49 -12.79 10.32
CA PRO A 665 -21.31 -11.81 9.63
C PRO A 665 -21.25 -12.04 8.11
N SER A 666 -22.36 -11.83 7.44
CA SER A 666 -22.42 -11.85 5.97
C SER A 666 -21.95 -10.51 5.44
N VAL A 667 -20.83 -10.51 4.76
CA VAL A 667 -20.34 -9.36 3.98
C VAL A 667 -20.57 -9.69 2.52
N ASP A 668 -21.51 -9.01 1.90
CA ASP A 668 -21.84 -9.19 0.49
C ASP A 668 -21.12 -8.14 -0.36
N PHE A 669 -20.18 -8.60 -1.17
CA PHE A 669 -19.55 -7.80 -2.22
C PHE A 669 -20.36 -7.82 -3.52
N GLU A 670 -21.66 -8.12 -3.43
CA GLU A 670 -22.52 -8.19 -4.60
C GLU A 670 -22.83 -6.76 -5.11
N LYS A 671 -22.63 -6.57 -6.41
CA LYS A 671 -23.09 -5.37 -7.09
C LYS A 671 -24.61 -5.29 -6.99
N PRO A 672 -25.20 -4.09 -6.90
CA PRO A 672 -26.61 -3.93 -7.17
C PRO A 672 -26.93 -4.55 -8.53
N LEU A 673 -27.77 -5.57 -8.54
CA LEU A 673 -28.14 -6.23 -9.78
C LEU A 673 -29.12 -5.34 -10.55
N PRO A 674 -28.88 -5.07 -11.85
CA PRO A 674 -29.88 -4.43 -12.68
C PRO A 674 -31.14 -5.23 -12.67
N LYS A 675 -32.28 -4.59 -12.45
CA LYS A 675 -33.61 -5.21 -12.57
C LYS A 675 -34.02 -5.21 -14.05
N VAL A 676 -34.36 -6.37 -14.56
CA VAL A 676 -34.77 -6.53 -15.96
C VAL A 676 -36.06 -7.31 -15.99
N ASP A 677 -36.91 -7.00 -16.97
CA ASP A 677 -38.13 -7.80 -17.26
C ASP A 677 -37.77 -8.89 -18.28
N LEU A 678 -38.48 -10.01 -18.22
CA LEU A 678 -38.27 -11.11 -19.17
C LEU A 678 -38.57 -10.69 -20.62
N GLY A 679 -39.53 -9.77 -20.81
CA GLY A 679 -39.86 -9.22 -22.12
C GLY A 679 -38.75 -8.37 -22.73
N ASP A 680 -37.79 -7.97 -21.92
CA ASP A 680 -36.65 -7.14 -22.32
C ASP A 680 -35.41 -7.96 -22.68
N LEU A 681 -35.47 -9.28 -22.68
CA LEU A 681 -34.32 -10.16 -22.92
C LEU A 681 -34.24 -10.60 -24.38
N VAL A 682 -33.00 -10.65 -24.88
CA VAL A 682 -32.66 -11.15 -26.21
C VAL A 682 -32.03 -12.51 -26.11
N VAL A 683 -32.28 -13.34 -27.09
CA VAL A 683 -31.65 -14.63 -27.26
C VAL A 683 -30.55 -14.51 -28.31
N ILE A 684 -29.37 -15.07 -28.01
CA ILE A 684 -28.23 -15.10 -28.92
C ILE A 684 -27.86 -16.56 -29.21
N PRO A 685 -27.55 -16.89 -30.47
CA PRO A 685 -27.09 -18.22 -30.86
C PRO A 685 -25.77 -18.60 -30.19
N ASP A 686 -25.58 -19.87 -29.87
CA ASP A 686 -24.32 -20.37 -29.31
C ASP A 686 -23.14 -20.21 -30.26
N GLU A 687 -23.40 -20.32 -31.53
CA GLU A 687 -22.40 -20.28 -32.59
C GLU A 687 -21.57 -18.99 -32.55
N ILE A 688 -22.21 -17.86 -32.25
CA ILE A 688 -21.53 -16.57 -32.17
C ILE A 688 -20.92 -16.29 -30.80
N THR A 689 -21.21 -17.12 -29.81
CA THR A 689 -20.67 -17.00 -28.45
C THR A 689 -19.58 -18.02 -28.14
N THR A 690 -19.35 -18.96 -29.02
CA THR A 690 -18.34 -20.02 -28.85
C THR A 690 -16.92 -19.47 -29.05
N VAL A 691 -16.00 -19.86 -28.19
CA VAL A 691 -14.56 -19.51 -28.30
C VAL A 691 -13.84 -20.60 -29.08
N ALA A 692 -13.00 -20.18 -30.03
CA ALA A 692 -12.19 -21.13 -30.76
C ALA A 692 -10.68 -20.99 -30.44
N PRO A 693 -9.92 -22.08 -30.35
CA PRO A 693 -10.39 -23.48 -30.30
C PRO A 693 -11.25 -23.66 -29.04
N PRO A 694 -12.14 -24.67 -29.00
CA PRO A 694 -13.05 -24.87 -27.90
C PRO A 694 -12.25 -25.01 -26.60
N ALA A 695 -11.89 -23.90 -26.03
CA ALA A 695 -11.36 -23.88 -24.71
C ALA A 695 -12.55 -24.16 -23.80
N ALA A 696 -12.44 -25.22 -23.09
CA ALA A 696 -13.31 -25.60 -22.00
C ALA A 696 -14.77 -25.21 -22.22
N ASP A 697 -15.58 -26.21 -22.44
CA ASP A 697 -17.04 -26.14 -22.38
C ASP A 697 -17.53 -24.84 -21.76
N LEU A 698 -17.98 -23.94 -22.56
CA LEU A 698 -18.76 -22.81 -22.12
C LEU A 698 -20.10 -23.33 -21.57
N ARG A 699 -20.02 -24.14 -20.55
CA ARG A 699 -21.16 -24.47 -19.69
C ARG A 699 -21.52 -23.29 -18.79
N MET A 700 -21.56 -22.14 -19.38
CA MET A 700 -22.36 -21.08 -18.80
C MET A 700 -23.81 -21.39 -19.13
N VAL A 701 -24.23 -22.48 -18.59
CA VAL A 701 -25.65 -22.77 -18.48
C VAL A 701 -26.24 -21.60 -17.73
N VAL A 702 -27.11 -20.85 -18.37
CA VAL A 702 -28.05 -20.01 -17.66
C VAL A 702 -28.77 -20.94 -16.68
N LYS A 703 -28.31 -20.98 -15.44
CA LYS A 703 -29.01 -21.66 -14.38
C LYS A 703 -30.37 -21.00 -14.29
N GLY A 704 -31.37 -21.58 -14.93
CA GLY A 704 -32.67 -21.01 -14.93
C GLY A 704 -33.42 -21.09 -16.26
N ALA A 705 -32.84 -21.66 -17.33
CA ALA A 705 -33.61 -21.88 -18.55
C ALA A 705 -34.90 -22.67 -18.30
N ALA A 706 -34.86 -23.64 -17.38
CA ALA A 706 -36.07 -24.35 -16.92
C ALA A 706 -37.00 -23.42 -16.14
N ARG A 707 -36.48 -22.49 -15.36
CA ARG A 707 -37.25 -21.55 -14.55
C ARG A 707 -37.82 -20.40 -15.39
N LEU A 708 -37.10 -19.97 -16.44
CA LEU A 708 -37.61 -19.08 -17.47
C LEU A 708 -38.89 -19.69 -18.10
N LYS A 709 -38.91 -20.98 -18.31
CA LYS A 709 -40.03 -21.72 -18.89
C LYS A 709 -41.27 -21.74 -17.99
N GLU A 710 -41.06 -21.79 -16.67
CA GLU A 710 -42.13 -21.77 -15.68
C GLU A 710 -42.71 -20.35 -15.47
N MET A 711 -41.85 -19.31 -15.61
CA MET A 711 -42.19 -17.92 -15.27
C MET A 711 -42.81 -17.14 -16.39
N ALA A 712 -42.54 -17.48 -17.64
CA ALA A 712 -43.09 -16.77 -18.81
C ALA A 712 -43.30 -17.75 -19.99
N PRO A 713 -44.48 -18.42 -20.04
CA PRO A 713 -44.78 -19.35 -21.10
C PRO A 713 -44.70 -18.70 -22.50
N ASP A 714 -45.06 -17.41 -22.59
CA ASP A 714 -45.04 -16.66 -23.84
C ASP A 714 -43.63 -16.25 -24.28
N ALA A 715 -42.69 -16.02 -23.35
CA ALA A 715 -41.28 -15.83 -23.65
C ALA A 715 -40.59 -17.15 -24.06
N VAL A 716 -41.21 -18.27 -23.76
CA VAL A 716 -40.73 -19.61 -24.14
C VAL A 716 -40.80 -19.86 -25.64
N SER A 717 -41.73 -19.20 -26.37
CA SER A 717 -41.75 -19.30 -27.81
C SER A 717 -40.53 -18.69 -28.49
N VAL A 718 -39.98 -17.68 -27.87
CA VAL A 718 -38.70 -17.04 -28.30
C VAL A 718 -37.50 -17.87 -27.85
N ALA A 719 -37.70 -18.66 -26.82
CA ALA A 719 -36.64 -19.46 -26.17
C ALA A 719 -36.75 -20.95 -26.50
N ASP A 720 -37.71 -21.34 -27.34
CA ASP A 720 -37.85 -22.75 -27.75
C ASP A 720 -36.64 -23.18 -28.57
N PRO A 721 -36.04 -24.33 -28.26
CA PRO A 721 -35.00 -24.91 -29.12
C PRO A 721 -35.42 -25.05 -30.60
N LEU A 722 -36.70 -25.14 -30.87
CA LEU A 722 -37.21 -25.17 -32.22
C LEU A 722 -37.08 -23.85 -32.98
N ALA A 723 -37.10 -22.73 -32.29
CA ALA A 723 -36.82 -21.43 -32.88
C ALA A 723 -35.34 -21.26 -33.31
N PHE A 724 -34.44 -22.09 -32.76
CA PHE A 724 -33.04 -22.18 -33.16
C PHE A 724 -32.76 -23.23 -34.25
N SER A 725 -33.74 -24.02 -34.63
CA SER A 725 -33.58 -25.05 -35.64
C SER A 725 -33.20 -24.49 -37.04
N GLY A 726 -33.56 -23.24 -37.31
CA GLY A 726 -33.11 -22.51 -38.50
C GLY A 726 -31.61 -22.15 -38.49
N CYS A 727 -31.06 -21.79 -37.32
CA CYS A 727 -29.64 -21.50 -37.18
C CYS A 727 -28.78 -22.77 -37.05
N GLY A 728 -29.36 -23.82 -36.51
CA GLY A 728 -28.64 -25.08 -36.33
C GLY A 728 -28.65 -25.95 -37.59
N ALA A 729 -29.48 -25.65 -38.60
CA ALA A 729 -29.58 -26.45 -39.80
C ALA A 729 -28.40 -26.27 -40.76
N SER A 730 -27.74 -25.11 -40.75
CA SER A 730 -26.56 -24.85 -41.54
C SER A 730 -25.25 -25.32 -40.89
N ALA A 731 -25.18 -25.33 -39.53
CA ALA A 731 -23.98 -25.78 -38.81
C ALA A 731 -24.03 -27.24 -38.35
N GLY A 732 -25.15 -27.89 -38.47
CA GLY A 732 -25.39 -29.11 -37.76
C GLY A 732 -25.73 -30.34 -38.52
N ARG A 733 -24.90 -30.78 -39.43
CA ARG A 733 -24.97 -32.20 -39.85
C ARG A 733 -24.54 -33.19 -38.76
N GLY A 734 -24.80 -32.91 -37.54
CA GLY A 734 -24.39 -33.75 -36.42
C GLY A 734 -25.26 -33.76 -35.21
N VAL A 735 -26.25 -32.91 -35.12
CA VAL A 735 -27.11 -32.87 -33.96
C VAL A 735 -28.28 -33.85 -34.15
N LYS A 736 -28.00 -35.11 -33.86
CA LYS A 736 -29.04 -36.09 -33.61
C LYS A 736 -29.94 -35.59 -32.49
N SER A 737 -31.20 -35.54 -32.75
CA SER A 737 -32.27 -35.31 -31.76
C SER A 737 -32.26 -36.39 -30.70
N GLY A 738 -31.32 -36.34 -29.82
CA GLY A 738 -31.35 -37.08 -28.57
C GLY A 738 -32.19 -36.30 -27.59
N ARG A 739 -33.15 -36.91 -26.96
CA ARG A 739 -33.94 -36.47 -25.80
C ARG A 739 -33.05 -36.18 -24.59
N GLY A 740 -32.01 -35.47 -24.75
CA GLY A 740 -31.23 -34.93 -23.68
C GLY A 740 -31.38 -33.42 -23.76
N SER A 741 -31.81 -32.81 -22.71
CA SER A 741 -31.93 -31.39 -22.52
C SER A 741 -30.76 -30.68 -23.20
N ARG A 742 -30.97 -30.25 -24.43
CA ARG A 742 -30.28 -29.09 -24.92
C ARG A 742 -30.85 -27.96 -24.05
N THR A 743 -30.23 -27.74 -22.95
CA THR A 743 -30.24 -26.45 -22.31
C THR A 743 -29.84 -25.51 -23.42
N ALA A 744 -30.87 -24.95 -24.04
CA ALA A 744 -30.67 -24.06 -25.12
C ALA A 744 -29.67 -23.05 -24.67
N THR A 745 -28.90 -22.79 -25.47
CA THR A 745 -28.13 -21.66 -25.77
C THR A 745 -28.91 -20.36 -25.74
N LEU A 746 -29.86 -20.32 -24.88
CA LEU A 746 -30.54 -19.13 -24.46
C LEU A 746 -29.58 -18.34 -23.59
N ARG A 747 -28.94 -17.35 -24.21
CA ARG A 747 -28.20 -16.35 -23.44
C ARG A 747 -28.96 -15.03 -23.56
N PRO A 748 -29.79 -14.74 -22.57
CA PRO A 748 -30.45 -13.49 -22.54
C PRO A 748 -29.44 -12.35 -22.46
N ILE A 749 -29.60 -11.35 -23.27
CA ILE A 749 -28.81 -10.15 -23.32
C ILE A 749 -29.49 -9.07 -22.54
N HIS A 750 -28.71 -8.08 -22.15
CA HIS A 750 -29.18 -6.94 -21.37
C HIS A 750 -30.41 -6.25 -22.00
N PRO A 751 -31.23 -5.72 -21.12
CA PRO A 751 -32.54 -5.27 -21.37
C PRO A 751 -32.66 -4.19 -22.39
N VAL A 752 -33.74 -4.29 -23.09
CA VAL A 752 -34.32 -3.32 -23.96
C VAL A 752 -34.71 -2.03 -23.25
N THR A 753 -34.89 -2.03 -21.95
CA THR A 753 -35.06 -0.78 -21.20
C THR A 753 -33.94 0.22 -21.47
N MET A 754 -32.76 -0.24 -21.78
CA MET A 754 -31.67 0.60 -22.25
C MET A 754 -31.72 0.91 -23.73
N TRP A 755 -32.51 0.17 -24.52
CA TRP A 755 -32.42 0.20 -25.98
C TRP A 755 -33.68 0.57 -26.69
N ARG A 756 -34.82 0.61 -26.01
CA ARG A 756 -36.13 0.76 -26.63
C ARG A 756 -36.42 -0.23 -27.77
N GLY A 757 -35.65 -1.30 -27.85
CA GLY A 757 -35.68 -2.23 -28.95
C GLY A 757 -36.63 -3.40 -28.70
N ARG A 758 -37.37 -3.81 -29.70
CA ARG A 758 -38.04 -5.10 -29.72
C ARG A 758 -37.04 -6.14 -30.15
N LEU A 759 -36.88 -7.14 -29.32
CA LEU A 759 -36.00 -8.21 -29.59
C LEU A 759 -36.67 -9.28 -30.37
N ALA A 760 -36.78 -9.09 -31.65
CA ALA A 760 -36.95 -10.18 -32.57
C ALA A 760 -35.57 -10.58 -33.04
N VAL A 761 -35.00 -11.61 -32.49
CA VAL A 761 -33.88 -12.26 -33.11
C VAL A 761 -34.44 -13.27 -34.10
N ALA A 762 -34.67 -12.81 -35.29
CA ALA A 762 -34.69 -13.72 -36.40
C ALA A 762 -33.28 -14.25 -36.59
N LEU A 763 -33.03 -15.41 -36.06
CA LEU A 763 -31.75 -16.12 -36.24
C LEU A 763 -31.79 -16.94 -37.46
N ASP A 764 -32.33 -16.41 -38.57
CA ASP A 764 -32.25 -17.06 -39.86
C ASP A 764 -30.82 -17.01 -40.39
N ALA A 765 -30.31 -18.19 -40.50
CA ALA A 765 -29.20 -18.62 -41.37
C ALA A 765 -28.00 -17.66 -41.38
N LEU A 766 -27.08 -17.86 -40.53
CA LEU A 766 -25.67 -17.60 -40.78
C LEU A 766 -25.21 -18.58 -41.88
N GLU A 767 -25.73 -18.47 -43.09
CA GLU A 767 -25.28 -19.21 -44.26
C GLU A 767 -23.93 -18.68 -44.83
N THR A 768 -23.31 -17.76 -44.17
CA THR A 768 -21.97 -17.33 -44.56
C THR A 768 -20.96 -18.16 -43.80
N GLU A 769 -20.03 -18.75 -44.51
CA GLU A 769 -18.78 -19.29 -43.98
C GLU A 769 -18.15 -18.19 -43.12
N THR A 770 -18.47 -18.18 -41.84
CA THR A 770 -17.98 -17.19 -40.87
C THR A 770 -16.56 -17.60 -40.53
N GLU A 771 -15.62 -17.00 -41.19
CA GLU A 771 -14.20 -17.19 -40.91
C GLU A 771 -13.72 -16.46 -39.68
N PHE A 772 -14.65 -15.90 -38.86
CA PHE A 772 -14.31 -15.19 -37.66
C PHE A 772 -14.47 -16.09 -36.44
N GLU A 773 -13.41 -16.18 -35.70
CA GLU A 773 -13.35 -16.96 -34.48
C GLU A 773 -13.34 -16.05 -33.24
N ARG A 774 -14.12 -16.42 -32.23
CA ARG A 774 -14.10 -15.73 -30.96
C ARG A 774 -12.87 -16.12 -30.15
N ARG A 775 -12.20 -15.12 -29.56
CA ARG A 775 -10.94 -15.30 -28.82
C ARG A 775 -11.12 -15.35 -27.30
N CYS A 776 -12.20 -14.80 -26.78
CA CYS A 776 -12.45 -14.66 -25.37
C CYS A 776 -13.82 -15.21 -24.99
N PRO A 777 -14.02 -15.72 -23.79
CA PRO A 777 -15.33 -16.07 -23.26
C PRO A 777 -16.28 -14.85 -23.30
N VAL A 778 -17.58 -15.11 -23.33
CA VAL A 778 -18.60 -14.07 -23.26
C VAL A 778 -18.52 -13.37 -21.92
N GLU A 779 -18.42 -12.06 -21.92
CA GLU A 779 -18.48 -11.24 -20.69
C GLU A 779 -19.92 -11.19 -20.20
N THR A 780 -20.16 -11.65 -18.97
CA THR A 780 -21.50 -11.76 -18.41
C THR A 780 -21.65 -10.97 -17.11
N THR A 781 -22.85 -10.58 -16.82
CA THR A 781 -23.27 -9.96 -15.56
C THR A 781 -24.54 -10.64 -15.04
N ASN A 782 -24.77 -10.58 -13.74
CA ASN A 782 -26.02 -11.05 -13.16
C ASN A 782 -27.03 -9.91 -13.14
N VAL A 783 -28.27 -10.23 -13.42
CA VAL A 783 -29.43 -9.34 -13.31
C VAL A 783 -30.50 -9.97 -12.43
N GLN A 784 -31.38 -9.18 -11.88
CA GLN A 784 -32.47 -9.64 -11.04
C GLN A 784 -33.80 -9.42 -11.77
N LEU A 785 -34.59 -10.48 -11.83
CA LEU A 785 -35.97 -10.40 -12.35
C LEU A 785 -36.90 -9.79 -11.30
N PRO A 786 -38.08 -9.28 -11.72
CA PRO A 786 -39.09 -8.74 -10.79
C PRO A 786 -39.53 -9.75 -9.73
N THR A 787 -39.41 -11.05 -10.01
CA THR A 787 -39.69 -12.16 -9.09
C THR A 787 -38.63 -12.37 -8.03
N GLY A 788 -37.48 -11.65 -8.11
CA GLY A 788 -36.32 -11.81 -7.23
C GLY A 788 -35.29 -12.82 -7.73
N ASP A 789 -35.59 -13.56 -8.80
CA ASP A 789 -34.65 -14.51 -9.38
C ASP A 789 -33.48 -13.80 -10.06
N ARG A 790 -32.32 -14.49 -10.05
CA ARG A 790 -31.11 -13.96 -10.65
C ARG A 790 -30.81 -14.68 -11.98
N LEU A 791 -30.47 -13.90 -12.97
CA LEU A 791 -30.16 -14.39 -14.31
C LEU A 791 -28.80 -13.85 -14.74
N GLN A 792 -27.99 -14.72 -15.34
CA GLN A 792 -26.71 -14.33 -15.91
C GLN A 792 -26.88 -13.99 -17.38
N ILE A 793 -26.52 -12.76 -17.76
CA ILE A 793 -26.66 -12.24 -19.14
C ILE A 793 -25.33 -11.64 -19.61
N PRO A 794 -25.09 -11.50 -20.92
CA PRO A 794 -23.98 -10.72 -21.44
C PRO A 794 -24.02 -9.27 -20.95
N THR A 795 -22.86 -8.66 -20.77
CA THR A 795 -22.80 -7.22 -20.47
C THR A 795 -23.25 -6.39 -21.66
N GLY A 796 -23.61 -5.12 -21.43
CA GLY A 796 -23.99 -4.22 -22.52
C GLY A 796 -22.92 -4.07 -23.59
N ALA A 797 -21.64 -3.98 -23.15
CA ALA A 797 -20.49 -3.94 -24.08
C ALA A 797 -20.34 -5.22 -24.88
N GLU A 798 -20.54 -6.36 -24.23
CA GLU A 798 -20.52 -7.65 -24.91
C GLU A 798 -21.64 -7.77 -25.90
N THR A 799 -22.81 -7.31 -25.56
CA THR A 799 -23.96 -7.29 -26.47
C THR A 799 -23.70 -6.42 -27.69
N LEU A 800 -23.08 -5.25 -27.51
CA LEU A 800 -22.71 -4.38 -28.62
C LEU A 800 -21.73 -5.10 -29.57
N ARG A 801 -20.75 -5.81 -29.03
CA ARG A 801 -19.81 -6.62 -29.82
C ARG A 801 -20.50 -7.75 -30.58
N LEU A 802 -21.40 -8.46 -29.92
CA LEU A 802 -22.19 -9.53 -30.54
C LEU A 802 -23.10 -8.98 -31.67
N LYS A 803 -23.76 -7.85 -31.45
CA LYS A 803 -24.56 -7.19 -32.49
C LYS A 803 -23.71 -6.68 -33.64
N SER A 804 -22.56 -6.13 -33.38
CA SER A 804 -21.60 -5.72 -34.41
C SER A 804 -21.10 -6.90 -35.24
N TYR A 805 -20.90 -8.03 -34.59
CA TYR A 805 -20.56 -9.28 -35.30
C TYR A 805 -21.70 -9.73 -36.22
N LEU A 806 -22.96 -9.63 -35.77
CA LEU A 806 -24.12 -9.94 -36.60
C LEU A 806 -24.19 -9.03 -37.82
N VAL A 807 -23.95 -7.73 -37.70
CA VAL A 807 -23.85 -6.82 -38.86
C VAL A 807 -22.80 -7.29 -39.87
N LEU A 808 -21.66 -7.79 -39.42
CA LEU A 808 -20.63 -8.30 -40.30
C LEU A 808 -21.02 -9.61 -41.01
N CYS A 809 -21.73 -10.50 -40.29
CA CYS A 809 -22.08 -11.81 -40.82
C CYS A 809 -23.35 -11.79 -41.65
N ARG A 810 -24.41 -11.10 -41.21
CA ARG A 810 -25.76 -11.14 -41.78
C ARG A 810 -26.06 -9.96 -42.70
N ASN A 811 -25.53 -8.79 -42.35
CA ASN A 811 -25.70 -7.58 -43.15
C ASN A 811 -27.15 -7.22 -43.39
N SER A 812 -28.02 -7.37 -42.38
CA SER A 812 -29.46 -7.09 -42.50
C SER A 812 -29.80 -5.68 -42.01
N ARG A 813 -30.87 -5.08 -42.54
CA ARG A 813 -31.36 -3.76 -42.05
C ARG A 813 -31.66 -3.76 -40.56
N SER A 814 -32.24 -4.85 -40.07
CA SER A 814 -32.57 -4.98 -38.62
C SER A 814 -31.33 -5.00 -37.76
N ASP A 815 -30.24 -5.64 -38.17
CA ASP A 815 -28.99 -5.67 -37.40
C ASP A 815 -28.36 -4.27 -37.27
N TYR A 816 -28.41 -3.46 -38.34
CA TYR A 816 -27.95 -2.06 -38.28
C TYR A 816 -28.85 -1.21 -37.35
N ALA A 817 -30.17 -1.37 -37.43
CA ALA A 817 -31.09 -0.63 -36.57
C ALA A 817 -30.83 -0.96 -35.10
N GLU A 818 -30.75 -2.22 -34.76
CA GLU A 818 -30.53 -2.67 -33.39
C GLU A 818 -29.14 -2.23 -32.87
N LEU A 819 -28.11 -2.26 -33.72
CA LEU A 819 -26.80 -1.77 -33.36
C LEU A 819 -26.79 -0.25 -33.11
N ALA A 820 -27.46 0.52 -33.98
CA ALA A 820 -27.56 1.95 -33.80
C ALA A 820 -28.34 2.31 -32.51
N ASP A 821 -29.46 1.63 -32.25
CA ASP A 821 -30.26 1.83 -31.04
C ASP A 821 -29.45 1.53 -29.77
N LEU A 822 -28.64 0.45 -29.79
CA LEU A 822 -27.78 0.08 -28.70
C LEU A 822 -26.64 1.10 -28.48
N ALA A 823 -26.04 1.56 -29.57
CA ALA A 823 -24.96 2.54 -29.49
C ALA A 823 -25.45 3.87 -28.88
N ASP A 824 -26.65 4.32 -29.28
CA ASP A 824 -27.27 5.51 -28.72
C ASP A 824 -27.60 5.35 -27.22
N ALA A 825 -28.15 4.19 -26.84
CA ALA A 825 -28.44 3.88 -25.44
C ALA A 825 -27.19 3.84 -24.55
N MET A 826 -26.06 3.41 -25.09
CA MET A 826 -24.78 3.38 -24.38
C MET A 826 -24.01 4.71 -24.40
N ASN A 827 -24.46 5.70 -25.13
CA ASN A 827 -23.72 6.87 -25.59
C ASN A 827 -22.67 6.48 -26.67
N ILE A 828 -22.69 7.25 -27.75
CA ILE A 828 -21.91 6.95 -28.96
C ILE A 828 -20.39 6.86 -28.72
N GLU A 829 -19.85 7.68 -27.79
CA GLU A 829 -18.44 7.66 -27.42
C GLU A 829 -18.06 6.34 -26.71
N ASN A 830 -18.89 5.88 -25.78
CA ASN A 830 -18.67 4.60 -25.09
C ASN A 830 -18.81 3.43 -26.05
N ALA A 831 -19.78 3.47 -26.92
CA ALA A 831 -19.98 2.46 -27.96
C ALA A 831 -18.77 2.42 -28.92
N ALA A 832 -18.28 3.56 -29.33
CA ALA A 832 -17.09 3.70 -30.18
C ALA A 832 -15.85 3.07 -29.52
N THR A 833 -15.62 3.34 -28.25
CA THR A 833 -14.51 2.76 -27.48
C THR A 833 -14.60 1.22 -27.44
N VAL A 834 -15.79 0.68 -27.23
CA VAL A 834 -16.02 -0.78 -27.21
C VAL A 834 -15.74 -1.38 -28.58
N LEU A 835 -16.20 -0.74 -29.65
CA LEU A 835 -16.05 -1.23 -31.02
C LEU A 835 -14.63 -1.09 -31.54
N ALA A 836 -13.91 -0.04 -31.21
CA ALA A 836 -12.49 0.10 -31.52
C ALA A 836 -11.67 -1.07 -30.95
N GLY A 837 -12.13 -1.66 -29.85
CA GLY A 837 -11.51 -2.82 -29.20
C GLY A 837 -11.93 -4.20 -29.72
N ILE A 838 -12.81 -4.30 -30.69
CA ILE A 838 -13.44 -5.57 -31.10
C ILE A 838 -12.43 -6.63 -31.60
N ASP A 839 -11.32 -6.21 -32.15
CA ASP A 839 -10.24 -7.11 -32.59
C ASP A 839 -9.58 -7.92 -31.47
N GLY A 840 -9.74 -7.47 -30.24
CA GLY A 840 -9.32 -8.21 -29.05
C GLY A 840 -10.20 -9.44 -28.78
N TYR A 841 -11.44 -9.42 -29.24
CA TYR A 841 -12.47 -10.43 -28.95
C TYR A 841 -12.72 -11.40 -30.11
N TYR A 842 -12.49 -10.98 -31.33
CA TYR A 842 -12.65 -11.79 -32.53
C TYR A 842 -11.39 -11.80 -33.35
N SER A 843 -11.18 -12.85 -34.16
CA SER A 843 -10.11 -12.93 -35.13
C SER A 843 -10.66 -13.35 -36.49
N SER A 844 -10.12 -12.78 -37.57
CA SER A 844 -10.25 -13.37 -38.87
C SER A 844 -9.28 -14.55 -38.99
N GLY A 845 -9.74 -15.73 -39.38
CA GLY A 845 -8.92 -16.94 -39.47
C GLY A 845 -7.79 -16.89 -40.52
N GLN A 846 -7.68 -15.80 -41.29
CA GLN A 846 -6.66 -15.64 -42.31
C GLN A 846 -5.65 -14.54 -41.99
N PRO A 847 -4.35 -14.77 -42.16
CA PRO A 847 -3.29 -13.87 -41.73
C PRO A 847 -3.19 -12.54 -42.50
N HIS A 848 -3.93 -12.37 -43.59
CA HIS A 848 -3.88 -11.19 -44.46
C HIS A 848 -5.21 -10.43 -44.59
N ARG A 849 -6.22 -10.78 -43.78
CA ARG A 849 -7.50 -10.05 -43.80
C ARG A 849 -7.45 -8.79 -42.96
N GLN A 850 -8.23 -7.81 -43.39
CA GLN A 850 -8.42 -6.55 -42.65
C GLN A 850 -8.92 -6.81 -41.24
N TRP A 851 -8.54 -5.93 -40.31
CA TRP A 851 -9.02 -5.95 -38.95
C TRP A 851 -10.55 -5.88 -38.90
N ILE A 852 -11.14 -6.56 -37.91
CA ILE A 852 -12.61 -6.63 -37.76
C ILE A 852 -13.18 -5.26 -37.54
N ALA A 853 -12.52 -4.44 -36.70
CA ALA A 853 -12.91 -3.04 -36.48
C ALA A 853 -12.95 -2.25 -37.79
N THR A 854 -11.96 -2.42 -38.67
CA THR A 854 -11.91 -1.74 -39.97
C THR A 854 -13.05 -2.18 -40.89
N GLN A 855 -13.36 -3.47 -40.90
CA GLN A 855 -14.48 -3.98 -41.69
C GLN A 855 -15.83 -3.46 -41.16
N LEU A 856 -15.97 -3.43 -39.83
CA LEU A 856 -17.16 -2.89 -39.18
C LEU A 856 -17.34 -1.41 -39.51
N VAL A 857 -16.28 -0.60 -39.33
CA VAL A 857 -16.32 0.84 -39.65
C VAL A 857 -16.73 1.07 -41.12
N ARG A 858 -16.20 0.31 -42.06
CA ARG A 858 -16.59 0.41 -43.49
C ARG A 858 -18.06 0.11 -43.71
N ARG A 859 -18.58 -0.93 -43.06
CA ARG A 859 -19.99 -1.29 -43.20
C ARG A 859 -20.90 -0.27 -42.55
N LEU A 860 -20.52 0.30 -41.43
CA LEU A 860 -21.26 1.34 -40.73
C LEU A 860 -21.21 2.68 -41.47
N ALA A 861 -20.12 2.97 -42.18
CA ALA A 861 -19.96 4.22 -42.93
C ALA A 861 -20.86 4.27 -44.16
N ASP A 862 -21.07 3.12 -44.79
CA ASP A 862 -22.01 3.00 -45.95
C ASP A 862 -22.76 1.66 -45.87
N PRO A 863 -23.88 1.63 -45.06
CA PRO A 863 -24.66 0.42 -44.93
C PRO A 863 -25.38 0.03 -46.22
N VAL A 864 -24.96 -1.11 -46.79
CA VAL A 864 -25.61 -1.71 -47.98
C VAL A 864 -26.10 -3.10 -47.56
N PRO A 865 -27.34 -3.19 -47.03
CA PRO A 865 -27.88 -4.46 -46.55
C PRO A 865 -28.24 -5.40 -47.73
N THR A 866 -28.12 -6.70 -47.48
CA THR A 866 -28.40 -7.75 -48.48
C THR A 866 -29.87 -8.16 -48.51
N ASP A 867 -30.66 -7.82 -47.49
CA ASP A 867 -32.05 -8.23 -47.26
C ASP A 867 -33.09 -7.24 -47.82
N ALA A 868 -32.84 -6.61 -48.97
CA ALA A 868 -33.61 -5.49 -49.46
C ALA A 868 -35.11 -5.77 -49.76
N ALA A 869 -35.63 -7.01 -49.64
CA ALA A 869 -36.95 -7.36 -50.10
C ALA A 869 -37.91 -8.13 -49.19
N ASP A 870 -37.46 -8.71 -48.07
CA ASP A 870 -38.25 -9.74 -47.36
C ASP A 870 -38.78 -9.38 -45.95
N ASP A 871 -38.53 -8.20 -45.42
CA ASP A 871 -38.96 -7.83 -44.07
C ASP A 871 -40.19 -6.87 -44.14
N GLU A 872 -41.35 -7.27 -43.60
CA GLU A 872 -42.57 -6.49 -43.53
C GLU A 872 -42.40 -5.11 -42.88
N ARG A 873 -41.45 -4.98 -41.98
CA ARG A 873 -41.10 -3.72 -41.32
C ARG A 873 -40.67 -2.65 -42.31
N TRP A 874 -39.97 -3.05 -43.37
CA TRP A 874 -39.36 -2.14 -44.34
C TRP A 874 -40.21 -1.89 -45.55
N SER A 875 -41.44 -2.45 -45.57
CA SER A 875 -42.39 -2.28 -46.66
C SER A 875 -43.38 -1.08 -46.44
N ALA A 876 -43.28 -0.42 -45.29
CA ALA A 876 -44.15 0.73 -44.94
C ALA A 876 -43.72 2.02 -45.69
N PRO A 877 -44.63 2.96 -45.94
CA PRO A 877 -44.30 4.23 -46.61
C PRO A 877 -43.23 5.07 -45.94
N ASP A 878 -43.10 4.95 -44.62
CA ASP A 878 -42.11 5.68 -43.80
C ASP A 878 -40.78 4.96 -43.67
N ALA A 879 -40.63 3.76 -44.17
CA ALA A 879 -39.44 2.92 -44.05
C ALA A 879 -38.19 3.57 -44.66
N THR A 880 -38.35 4.40 -45.69
CA THR A 880 -37.18 5.08 -46.33
C THR A 880 -36.60 6.15 -45.40
N ALA A 881 -37.48 6.92 -44.73
CA ALA A 881 -36.99 7.93 -43.80
C ALA A 881 -36.39 7.32 -42.52
N GLU A 882 -36.94 6.23 -42.02
CA GLU A 882 -36.38 5.44 -40.90
C GLU A 882 -35.02 4.87 -41.27
N TRP A 883 -34.86 4.37 -42.49
CA TRP A 883 -33.57 3.83 -42.93
C TRP A 883 -32.50 4.91 -43.10
N ASP A 884 -32.83 6.09 -43.59
CA ASP A 884 -31.91 7.21 -43.72
C ASP A 884 -31.46 7.74 -42.33
N ASP A 885 -32.34 7.71 -41.35
CA ASP A 885 -31.94 7.98 -39.94
C ASP A 885 -30.97 6.95 -39.42
N ILE A 886 -31.23 5.65 -39.60
CA ILE A 886 -30.33 4.57 -39.20
C ILE A 886 -28.96 4.71 -39.89
N ARG A 887 -28.95 5.01 -41.18
CA ARG A 887 -27.67 5.25 -41.89
C ARG A 887 -26.86 6.40 -41.29
N THR A 888 -27.54 7.49 -40.94
CA THR A 888 -26.89 8.65 -40.33
C THR A 888 -26.31 8.33 -38.96
N ARG A 889 -27.03 7.57 -38.17
CA ARG A 889 -26.59 7.10 -36.84
C ARG A 889 -25.40 6.11 -36.97
N CYS A 890 -25.49 5.18 -37.89
CA CYS A 890 -24.40 4.26 -38.21
C CYS A 890 -23.12 5.01 -38.67
N LEU A 891 -23.27 6.02 -39.51
CA LEU A 891 -22.16 6.86 -39.93
C LEU A 891 -21.52 7.60 -38.77
N SER A 892 -22.34 8.16 -37.88
CA SER A 892 -21.86 8.83 -36.68
C SER A 892 -21.07 7.85 -35.76
N LEU A 893 -21.55 6.62 -35.62
CA LEU A 893 -20.87 5.57 -34.87
C LEU A 893 -19.57 5.15 -35.55
N ALA A 894 -19.55 5.05 -36.88
CA ALA A 894 -18.34 4.73 -37.64
C ALA A 894 -17.25 5.79 -37.46
N VAL A 895 -17.64 7.08 -37.53
CA VAL A 895 -16.70 8.20 -37.36
C VAL A 895 -16.14 8.17 -35.93
N ALA A 896 -17.00 8.06 -34.92
CA ALA A 896 -16.56 8.00 -33.53
C ALA A 896 -15.65 6.78 -33.28
N THR A 897 -15.96 5.63 -33.82
CA THR A 897 -15.14 4.42 -33.72
C THR A 897 -13.76 4.60 -34.39
N LEU A 898 -13.71 5.31 -35.53
CA LEU A 898 -12.46 5.59 -36.21
C LEU A 898 -11.61 6.59 -35.43
N GLU A 899 -12.21 7.59 -34.82
CA GLU A 899 -11.52 8.56 -33.94
C GLU A 899 -10.93 7.87 -32.69
N GLU A 900 -11.65 6.92 -32.12
CA GLU A 900 -11.15 6.15 -31.00
C GLU A 900 -10.06 5.12 -31.36
N ALA A 901 -10.06 4.63 -32.60
CA ALA A 901 -9.07 3.66 -33.10
C ALA A 901 -7.80 4.30 -33.64
N GLY A 902 -7.83 5.58 -34.01
CA GLY A 902 -6.71 6.36 -34.59
C GLY A 902 -5.83 6.98 -33.56
#